data_047390b316ac355b88e89773ef4aa34e
#
_entry.id   047390b316ac355b88e89773ef4aa34e
#
_cell.length_a   1.000
_cell.length_b   1.000
_cell.length_c   1.000
_cell.angle_alpha   90.00
_cell.angle_beta   90.00
_cell.angle_gamma   90.00
#
_symmetry.space_group_name_H-M   'P 1'
#
loop_
_entity.id
_entity.type
_entity.pdbx_description
1 polymer ?
#
loop_
_entity_poly.entity_id
_entity_poly.type
_entity_poly.pdbx_seq_one_letter_code
_entity_poly.pdbx_strand_id
1 'polypeptide(L)'
;MVYSYTEQKRIRKDFGKRVKVLDTPYLLAVQLDSFKQFISSDPNNENGLVAAFKSVFPIKSYSGNAELCYNSFHLGEPKFNVHECMIRGTTYSAPLKVKLSLVRYEKDSPKTVKERIDQDVYMGEIPLMTDNGTFIVNGTERVVVSQLHRSPSVFFDNDRGKTYPGRILFSARVIPYRGSWLDFEFDHRDNLFVRIDRRRKLPATVLLRALGYNTEQILGLFFDTVEIEFKNNKINMELVPESLRGETASFDIKVGKDVIVEKGQKITARHVRQLKKAEVTSLEVPAEYLLDKIVAKDYKNKNGEVVLAANTLLNEDNITAIATNGLKKIEILYTSAVDEGPFIADTLRNDTTRDLSSDEADKNAALFEIYKMMRPGEIPTVEAAETLFKNLFFAEDRYDLSSVGRMKFDSRFVEEKNFKAGVARLLTSADSQLNTADSGVSVVNGFVYAQYPKIVDLIKPLLDPAEVECMPNTFPERVADKLLGFLDNILIPANKDQMLPAQERLLHKVKIQPKGGEAYTYDRAIILPLSVLELANNVTELEGKATDPKGKEINLDTSFIDNEPSRGTLSNSDIIKVIRYLVKIRNGKETIDDIDHLGNRRIRSVGEMAENQFRIGLVRVERAVKERLSLGDLDNTTPQELINAKPISAAIKEFYGSSQLSQFMDQNNPLSEVTHKRRISALGPGGLTRERAGFEVRDVHPTHYGRLCPIETPEGPNIGLINSLAVFARCNDYGFLETPYRFVKDGVVSEEFQYLSAIDEGQYVIAQANTDLDENGKILSDYVQCRYKGE
;
A
#
# COMPACT_ATOMS: atom_id res chain seq x y z
N MET A 1 -3.54 -1.51 -33.91
CA MET A 1 -3.22 -1.08 -35.27
C MET A 1 -2.21 0.03 -35.16
N VAL A 2 -1.00 -0.17 -35.65
CA VAL A 2 0.00 0.91 -35.71
C VAL A 2 -0.31 1.70 -36.97
N TYR A 3 -0.83 2.91 -36.83
CA TYR A 3 -1.06 3.80 -37.94
C TYR A 3 0.28 4.34 -38.43
N SER A 4 0.81 3.81 -39.53
CA SER A 4 2.00 4.35 -40.17
C SER A 4 1.62 5.49 -41.10
N TYR A 5 2.27 6.65 -41.01
CA TYR A 5 2.09 7.75 -41.94
C TYR A 5 2.58 7.41 -43.36
N THR A 6 3.37 6.35 -43.51
CA THR A 6 3.81 5.82 -44.80
C THR A 6 2.68 5.14 -45.59
N GLU A 7 1.61 4.69 -44.97
CA GLU A 7 0.44 4.09 -45.61
C GLU A 7 -0.38 5.11 -46.46
N GLN A 8 -0.18 6.40 -46.26
CA GLN A 8 -0.84 7.44 -47.07
C GLN A 8 -0.14 7.76 -48.39
N LYS A 9 0.75 6.88 -48.91
CA LYS A 9 1.45 7.01 -50.21
C LYS A 9 2.19 8.35 -50.41
N ARG A 10 2.58 9.05 -49.33
CA ARG A 10 3.39 10.25 -49.46
C ARG A 10 4.86 9.90 -49.32
N ILE A 11 5.63 10.23 -50.40
CA ILE A 11 7.08 10.11 -50.34
C ILE A 11 7.64 11.23 -49.48
N ARG A 12 8.22 10.87 -48.36
CA ARG A 12 8.89 11.77 -47.41
C ARG A 12 10.40 11.67 -47.61
N LYS A 13 11.06 12.79 -47.70
CA LYS A 13 12.50 12.88 -47.75
C LYS A 13 13.04 13.01 -46.35
N ASP A 14 13.90 12.09 -45.94
CA ASP A 14 14.59 12.16 -44.65
C ASP A 14 15.93 12.91 -44.85
N PHE A 15 16.07 13.99 -44.06
CA PHE A 15 17.28 14.80 -44.04
C PHE A 15 18.17 14.50 -42.83
N GLY A 16 17.79 13.52 -42.02
CA GLY A 16 18.54 13.08 -40.86
C GLY A 16 19.92 12.53 -41.21
N LYS A 17 20.91 12.83 -40.41
CA LYS A 17 22.27 12.31 -40.53
C LYS A 17 22.46 10.95 -39.88
N ARG A 18 21.53 10.53 -39.03
CA ARG A 18 21.56 9.26 -38.31
C ARG A 18 20.53 8.30 -38.84
N VAL A 19 20.84 7.01 -38.79
CA VAL A 19 19.91 5.96 -39.15
C VAL A 19 18.70 6.01 -38.20
N LYS A 20 17.49 5.92 -38.75
CA LYS A 20 16.25 5.86 -37.99
C LYS A 20 16.18 4.52 -37.25
N VAL A 21 16.14 4.56 -35.94
CA VAL A 21 16.15 3.36 -35.10
C VAL A 21 14.74 2.94 -34.69
N LEU A 22 13.86 3.90 -34.49
CA LEU A 22 12.48 3.67 -34.07
C LEU A 22 11.53 4.55 -34.87
N ASP A 23 10.41 3.96 -35.30
CA ASP A 23 9.37 4.71 -36.01
C ASP A 23 8.64 5.63 -35.03
N THR A 24 8.23 6.80 -35.52
CA THR A 24 7.44 7.75 -34.69
C THR A 24 6.14 7.10 -34.27
N PRO A 25 5.83 7.04 -32.97
CA PRO A 25 4.59 6.44 -32.48
C PRO A 25 3.38 7.27 -32.92
N TYR A 26 2.18 6.70 -32.78
CA TYR A 26 0.96 7.45 -33.02
C TYR A 26 0.79 8.52 -31.96
N LEU A 27 0.88 9.78 -32.36
CA LEU A 27 0.99 10.92 -31.46
C LEU A 27 -0.27 11.15 -30.58
N LEU A 28 -1.44 10.71 -31.04
CA LEU A 28 -2.72 10.85 -30.33
C LEU A 28 -3.09 9.61 -29.50
N ALA A 29 -2.23 8.61 -29.42
CA ALA A 29 -2.50 7.35 -28.69
C ALA A 29 -2.93 7.60 -27.24
N VAL A 30 -2.32 8.56 -26.55
CA VAL A 30 -2.67 8.90 -25.16
C VAL A 30 -4.15 9.23 -24.99
N GLN A 31 -4.73 9.94 -25.95
CA GLN A 31 -6.15 10.32 -25.91
C GLN A 31 -7.04 9.13 -26.30
N LEU A 32 -6.75 8.52 -27.45
CA LEU A 32 -7.60 7.48 -28.03
C LEU A 32 -7.61 6.19 -27.23
N ASP A 33 -6.44 5.74 -26.78
CA ASP A 33 -6.33 4.48 -26.02
C ASP A 33 -7.01 4.61 -24.66
N SER A 34 -6.83 5.75 -23.99
CA SER A 34 -7.49 6.03 -22.72
C SER A 34 -9.01 6.03 -22.84
N PHE A 35 -9.56 6.67 -23.87
CA PHE A 35 -11.00 6.70 -24.09
C PHE A 35 -11.56 5.35 -24.53
N LYS A 36 -10.84 4.59 -25.36
CA LYS A 36 -11.19 3.22 -25.70
C LYS A 36 -11.31 2.33 -24.47
N GLN A 37 -10.35 2.42 -23.56
CA GLN A 37 -10.38 1.69 -22.32
C GLN A 37 -11.59 2.07 -21.46
N PHE A 38 -11.93 3.35 -21.40
CA PHE A 38 -13.08 3.86 -20.65
C PHE A 38 -14.42 3.27 -21.15
N ILE A 39 -14.65 3.19 -22.48
CA ILE A 39 -15.89 2.68 -23.08
C ILE A 39 -15.88 1.18 -23.34
N SER A 40 -14.79 0.48 -23.02
CA SER A 40 -14.72 -0.97 -23.22
C SER A 40 -15.75 -1.72 -22.40
N SER A 41 -16.47 -2.63 -23.05
CA SER A 41 -17.46 -3.52 -22.39
C SER A 41 -16.87 -4.86 -21.96
N ASP A 42 -15.55 -5.04 -22.03
CA ASP A 42 -14.88 -6.26 -21.57
C ASP A 42 -15.13 -6.47 -20.07
N PRO A 43 -15.72 -7.61 -19.66
CA PRO A 43 -15.97 -7.92 -18.25
C PRO A 43 -14.69 -7.96 -17.40
N ASN A 44 -13.52 -8.24 -17.99
CA ASN A 44 -12.25 -8.32 -17.27
C ASN A 44 -11.54 -6.95 -17.15
N ASN A 45 -12.13 -5.90 -17.72
CA ASN A 45 -11.54 -4.57 -17.62
C ASN A 45 -11.65 -4.06 -16.18
N GLU A 46 -10.51 -3.78 -15.57
CA GLU A 46 -10.40 -3.21 -14.22
C GLU A 46 -10.60 -1.67 -14.20
N ASN A 47 -10.73 -1.06 -15.36
CA ASN A 47 -10.89 0.39 -15.53
C ASN A 47 -12.12 0.71 -16.39
N GLY A 48 -12.58 1.94 -16.33
CA GLY A 48 -13.63 2.46 -17.17
C GLY A 48 -15.05 2.21 -16.64
N LEU A 49 -16.03 2.19 -17.53
CA LEU A 49 -17.44 2.07 -17.15
C LEU A 49 -17.76 0.75 -16.43
N VAL A 50 -17.13 -0.36 -16.83
CA VAL A 50 -17.32 -1.68 -16.17
C VAL A 50 -16.89 -1.60 -14.72
N ALA A 51 -15.69 -1.05 -14.46
CA ALA A 51 -15.15 -0.88 -13.10
C ALA A 51 -16.03 0.03 -12.26
N ALA A 52 -16.52 1.13 -12.82
CA ALA A 52 -17.42 2.04 -12.14
C ALA A 52 -18.74 1.33 -11.73
N PHE A 53 -19.33 0.54 -12.62
CA PHE A 53 -20.51 -0.25 -12.29
C PHE A 53 -20.25 -1.30 -11.21
N LYS A 54 -19.19 -2.09 -11.35
CA LYS A 54 -18.81 -3.12 -10.37
C LYS A 54 -18.54 -2.54 -8.98
N SER A 55 -18.04 -1.30 -8.89
CA SER A 55 -17.73 -0.64 -7.61
C SER A 55 -18.99 -0.20 -6.84
N VAL A 56 -20.14 -0.09 -7.51
CA VAL A 56 -21.37 0.39 -6.89
C VAL A 56 -22.44 -0.71 -6.81
N PHE A 57 -22.52 -1.57 -7.82
CA PHE A 57 -23.42 -2.72 -7.81
C PHE A 57 -22.70 -3.95 -7.21
N PRO A 58 -23.45 -4.81 -6.49
CA PRO A 58 -24.90 -4.83 -6.30
C PRO A 58 -25.39 -3.83 -5.23
N ILE A 59 -26.52 -3.17 -5.49
CA ILE A 59 -27.16 -2.26 -4.54
C ILE A 59 -28.19 -3.03 -3.73
N LYS A 60 -27.91 -3.20 -2.42
CA LYS A 60 -28.78 -3.93 -1.49
C LYS A 60 -29.69 -2.98 -0.73
N SER A 61 -30.94 -3.40 -0.49
CA SER A 61 -31.85 -2.67 0.40
C SER A 61 -31.35 -2.77 1.86
N TYR A 62 -31.71 -1.82 2.72
CA TYR A 62 -31.37 -1.87 4.15
C TYR A 62 -31.98 -3.08 4.87
N SER A 63 -33.12 -3.56 4.40
CA SER A 63 -33.78 -4.76 4.92
C SER A 63 -33.22 -6.08 4.39
N GLY A 64 -32.36 -6.04 3.36
CA GLY A 64 -31.80 -7.24 2.71
C GLY A 64 -32.81 -8.00 1.82
N ASN A 65 -34.05 -7.49 1.63
CA ASN A 65 -35.12 -8.18 0.90
C ASN A 65 -35.04 -8.02 -0.61
N ALA A 66 -34.26 -7.07 -1.10
CA ALA A 66 -34.08 -6.81 -2.53
C ALA A 66 -32.68 -6.38 -2.86
N GLU A 67 -32.21 -6.76 -4.04
CA GLU A 67 -30.90 -6.46 -4.55
C GLU A 67 -30.98 -6.08 -6.03
N LEU A 68 -30.33 -4.98 -6.41
CA LEU A 68 -30.21 -4.55 -7.79
C LEU A 68 -28.83 -4.87 -8.32
N CYS A 69 -28.73 -5.80 -9.27
CA CYS A 69 -27.48 -6.30 -9.83
C CYS A 69 -27.20 -5.72 -11.21
N TYR A 70 -25.93 -5.48 -11.50
CA TYR A 70 -25.43 -5.12 -12.83
C TYR A 70 -25.07 -6.36 -13.63
N ASN A 71 -25.50 -6.44 -14.90
CA ASN A 71 -25.14 -7.53 -15.81
C ASN A 71 -24.20 -7.07 -16.92
N SER A 72 -24.59 -6.10 -17.73
CA SER A 72 -23.83 -5.57 -18.85
C SER A 72 -24.30 -4.16 -19.22
N PHE A 73 -23.53 -3.46 -20.02
CA PHE A 73 -23.95 -2.21 -20.65
C PHE A 73 -23.68 -2.24 -22.16
N HIS A 74 -24.39 -1.40 -22.86
CA HIS A 74 -24.09 -1.10 -24.27
C HIS A 74 -24.33 0.39 -24.56
N LEU A 75 -23.51 0.92 -25.45
CA LEU A 75 -23.69 2.26 -26.00
C LEU A 75 -24.49 2.15 -27.28
N GLY A 76 -25.55 2.96 -27.40
CA GLY A 76 -26.32 3.07 -28.63
C GLY A 76 -25.61 3.91 -29.68
N GLU A 77 -26.18 3.99 -30.86
CA GLU A 77 -25.67 4.85 -31.91
C GLU A 77 -25.91 6.32 -31.59
N PRO A 78 -24.96 7.23 -31.92
CA PRO A 78 -25.14 8.66 -31.75
C PRO A 78 -26.28 9.16 -32.64
N LYS A 79 -27.07 10.05 -32.08
CA LYS A 79 -28.26 10.60 -32.77
C LYS A 79 -27.90 11.47 -33.99
N PHE A 80 -26.78 12.19 -33.90
CA PHE A 80 -26.26 13.07 -34.95
C PHE A 80 -24.77 12.77 -35.17
N ASN A 81 -24.31 12.99 -36.39
CA ASN A 81 -22.88 12.89 -36.70
C ASN A 81 -22.13 14.13 -36.19
N VAL A 82 -20.79 14.09 -36.22
CA VAL A 82 -19.91 15.14 -35.70
C VAL A 82 -20.23 16.50 -36.32
N HIS A 83 -20.37 16.57 -37.63
CA HIS A 83 -20.64 17.80 -38.35
C HIS A 83 -22.01 18.41 -38.04
N GLU A 84 -23.04 17.57 -37.94
CA GLU A 84 -24.37 18.02 -37.50
C GLU A 84 -24.39 18.54 -36.07
N CYS A 85 -23.65 17.92 -35.18
CA CYS A 85 -23.54 18.38 -33.78
C CYS A 85 -22.91 19.77 -33.70
N MET A 86 -21.88 20.04 -34.50
CA MET A 86 -21.26 21.38 -34.59
C MET A 86 -22.26 22.44 -35.10
N ILE A 87 -23.01 22.16 -36.19
CA ILE A 87 -23.96 23.07 -36.78
C ILE A 87 -25.13 23.33 -35.82
N ARG A 88 -25.67 22.29 -35.19
CA ARG A 88 -26.83 22.38 -34.29
C ARG A 88 -26.50 22.89 -32.89
N GLY A 89 -25.22 23.02 -32.53
CA GLY A 89 -24.78 23.41 -31.20
C GLY A 89 -25.06 22.36 -30.13
N THR A 90 -25.06 21.07 -30.50
CA THR A 90 -25.33 19.93 -29.60
C THR A 90 -24.07 19.17 -29.26
N THR A 91 -24.14 18.29 -28.26
CA THR A 91 -23.03 17.43 -27.86
C THR A 91 -23.06 16.13 -28.67
N TYR A 92 -21.91 15.72 -29.20
CA TYR A 92 -21.76 14.41 -29.84
C TYR A 92 -21.67 13.33 -28.77
N SER A 93 -22.79 12.61 -28.58
CA SER A 93 -22.97 11.64 -27.49
C SER A 93 -23.72 10.40 -27.95
N ALA A 94 -23.52 9.30 -27.23
CA ALA A 94 -24.28 8.08 -27.39
C ALA A 94 -25.11 7.78 -26.13
N PRO A 95 -26.34 7.23 -26.30
CA PRO A 95 -27.15 6.82 -25.13
C PRO A 95 -26.54 5.59 -24.49
N LEU A 96 -26.38 5.64 -23.17
CA LEU A 96 -25.94 4.52 -22.35
C LEU A 96 -27.15 3.72 -21.86
N LYS A 97 -27.22 2.45 -22.22
CA LYS A 97 -28.22 1.47 -21.74
C LYS A 97 -27.49 0.41 -20.93
N VAL A 98 -28.05 0.11 -19.77
CA VAL A 98 -27.47 -0.85 -18.82
C VAL A 98 -28.49 -1.92 -18.52
N LYS A 99 -28.10 -3.17 -18.69
CA LYS A 99 -28.91 -4.33 -18.33
C LYS A 99 -28.78 -4.60 -16.84
N LEU A 100 -29.87 -4.45 -16.12
CA LEU A 100 -29.96 -4.63 -14.67
C LEU A 100 -30.94 -5.74 -14.32
N SER A 101 -30.65 -6.42 -13.21
CA SER A 101 -31.51 -7.44 -12.62
C SER A 101 -31.94 -7.01 -11.23
N LEU A 102 -33.26 -6.85 -11.03
CA LEU A 102 -33.84 -6.70 -9.70
C LEU A 102 -34.16 -8.08 -9.16
N VAL A 103 -33.44 -8.48 -8.11
CA VAL A 103 -33.66 -9.75 -7.40
C VAL A 103 -34.40 -9.45 -6.11
N ARG A 104 -35.49 -10.13 -5.87
CA ARG A 104 -36.29 -10.05 -4.65
C ARG A 104 -36.19 -11.36 -3.90
N TYR A 105 -35.99 -11.26 -2.58
CA TYR A 105 -35.86 -12.40 -1.69
C TYR A 105 -37.15 -12.60 -0.88
N GLU A 106 -37.38 -13.82 -0.44
CA GLU A 106 -38.48 -14.13 0.48
C GLU A 106 -38.18 -13.56 1.87
N LYS A 107 -39.23 -13.04 2.54
CA LYS A 107 -39.07 -12.41 3.88
C LYS A 107 -38.54 -13.37 4.94
N ASP A 108 -38.85 -14.66 4.83
CA ASP A 108 -38.51 -15.70 5.80
C ASP A 108 -37.23 -16.46 5.45
N SER A 109 -36.68 -16.27 4.24
CA SER A 109 -35.49 -16.96 3.76
C SER A 109 -34.68 -16.05 2.83
N PRO A 110 -33.75 -15.24 3.34
CA PRO A 110 -32.99 -14.26 2.53
C PRO A 110 -32.06 -14.88 1.46
N LYS A 111 -32.04 -16.21 1.33
CA LYS A 111 -31.28 -16.93 0.28
C LYS A 111 -32.19 -17.43 -0.86
N THR A 112 -33.52 -17.46 -0.68
CA THR A 112 -34.48 -17.91 -1.72
C THR A 112 -34.96 -16.73 -2.56
N VAL A 113 -34.67 -16.81 -3.87
CA VAL A 113 -35.11 -15.79 -4.83
C VAL A 113 -36.59 -15.96 -5.10
N LYS A 114 -37.40 -14.95 -4.73
CA LYS A 114 -38.86 -14.90 -5.03
C LYS A 114 -39.10 -14.57 -6.49
N GLU A 115 -38.39 -13.58 -7.00
CA GLU A 115 -38.54 -13.05 -8.34
C GLU A 115 -37.28 -12.39 -8.86
N ARG A 116 -37.02 -12.49 -10.18
CA ARG A 116 -35.93 -11.78 -10.85
C ARG A 116 -36.48 -11.07 -12.08
N ILE A 117 -36.29 -9.76 -12.14
CA ILE A 117 -36.72 -8.92 -13.26
C ILE A 117 -35.49 -8.35 -13.95
N ASP A 118 -35.23 -8.75 -15.18
CA ASP A 118 -34.18 -8.25 -16.03
C ASP A 118 -34.72 -7.17 -16.96
N GLN A 119 -34.10 -6.01 -17.00
CA GLN A 119 -34.53 -4.88 -17.83
C GLN A 119 -33.34 -4.03 -18.28
N ASP A 120 -33.41 -3.50 -19.53
CA ASP A 120 -32.51 -2.49 -20.03
C ASP A 120 -32.95 -1.09 -19.55
N VAL A 121 -32.10 -0.43 -18.82
CA VAL A 121 -32.39 0.88 -18.23
C VAL A 121 -31.49 1.95 -18.89
N TYR A 122 -32.10 3.07 -19.28
CA TYR A 122 -31.36 4.22 -19.78
C TYR A 122 -30.71 4.97 -18.63
N MET A 123 -29.38 5.15 -18.72
CA MET A 123 -28.58 5.82 -17.68
C MET A 123 -27.95 7.15 -18.10
N GLY A 124 -28.38 7.72 -19.20
CA GLY A 124 -27.89 9.01 -19.68
C GLY A 124 -27.14 8.91 -20.99
N GLU A 125 -26.47 9.98 -21.35
CA GLU A 125 -25.67 10.07 -22.57
C GLU A 125 -24.19 10.22 -22.20
N ILE A 126 -23.32 9.52 -22.91
CA ILE A 126 -21.86 9.60 -22.79
C ILE A 126 -21.33 10.35 -24.02
N PRO A 127 -20.63 11.49 -23.84
CA PRO A 127 -19.92 12.16 -24.94
C PRO A 127 -18.91 11.21 -25.56
N LEU A 128 -18.92 11.13 -26.89
CA LEU A 128 -18.00 10.30 -27.65
C LEU A 128 -16.80 11.13 -28.14
N MET A 129 -15.64 10.48 -28.14
CA MET A 129 -14.44 11.03 -28.74
C MET A 129 -14.49 10.86 -30.26
N THR A 130 -14.08 11.90 -30.99
CA THR A 130 -13.89 11.84 -32.43
C THR A 130 -12.62 11.05 -32.76
N ASP A 131 -12.46 10.64 -34.03
CA ASP A 131 -11.23 9.93 -34.48
C ASP A 131 -9.96 10.76 -34.30
N ASN A 132 -10.09 12.09 -34.15
CA ASN A 132 -9.00 13.02 -33.90
C ASN A 132 -8.68 13.24 -32.43
N GLY A 133 -9.33 12.54 -31.51
CA GLY A 133 -9.08 12.68 -30.07
C GLY A 133 -9.71 13.91 -29.42
N THR A 134 -10.79 14.46 -30.01
CA THR A 134 -11.53 15.62 -29.50
C THR A 134 -12.94 15.27 -29.11
N PHE A 135 -13.59 16.17 -28.36
CA PHE A 135 -15.01 16.06 -27.99
C PHE A 135 -15.79 17.26 -28.55
N ILE A 136 -16.98 17.00 -29.06
CA ILE A 136 -17.91 18.07 -29.45
C ILE A 136 -18.90 18.26 -28.31
N VAL A 137 -18.78 19.39 -27.63
CA VAL A 137 -19.62 19.76 -26.48
C VAL A 137 -20.32 21.07 -26.77
N ASN A 138 -21.65 21.03 -26.81
CA ASN A 138 -22.49 22.16 -27.18
C ASN A 138 -22.06 22.85 -28.50
N GLY A 139 -21.69 22.04 -29.49
CA GLY A 139 -21.21 22.49 -30.80
C GLY A 139 -19.78 23.01 -30.87
N THR A 140 -19.08 23.06 -29.76
CA THR A 140 -17.69 23.48 -29.68
C THR A 140 -16.75 22.27 -29.56
N GLU A 141 -15.64 22.30 -30.29
CA GLU A 141 -14.63 21.24 -30.24
C GLU A 141 -13.70 21.49 -29.04
N ARG A 142 -13.60 20.48 -28.18
CA ARG A 142 -12.81 20.54 -26.93
C ARG A 142 -11.83 19.42 -26.82
N VAL A 143 -10.74 19.67 -26.13
CA VAL A 143 -9.72 18.69 -25.77
C VAL A 143 -9.65 18.57 -24.26
N VAL A 144 -9.70 17.35 -23.74
CA VAL A 144 -9.47 17.08 -22.33
C VAL A 144 -7.98 16.84 -22.12
N VAL A 145 -7.31 17.77 -21.46
CA VAL A 145 -5.87 17.72 -21.18
C VAL A 145 -5.59 16.71 -20.08
N SER A 146 -4.59 15.88 -20.26
CA SER A 146 -4.15 14.91 -19.24
C SER A 146 -3.61 15.63 -18.00
N GLN A 147 -3.86 15.09 -16.83
CA GLN A 147 -3.45 15.66 -15.55
C GLN A 147 -2.26 14.89 -14.97
N LEU A 148 -1.21 15.61 -14.56
CA LEU A 148 -0.11 15.08 -13.79
C LEU A 148 -0.37 15.32 -12.30
N HIS A 149 -0.54 14.25 -11.52
CA HIS A 149 -0.82 14.34 -10.09
C HIS A 149 0.06 13.37 -9.32
N ARG A 150 0.13 13.56 -8.01
CA ARG A 150 0.82 12.64 -7.12
C ARG A 150 0.08 11.30 -7.12
N SER A 151 0.80 10.19 -7.33
CA SER A 151 0.18 8.85 -7.31
C SER A 151 -0.40 8.54 -5.94
N PRO A 152 -1.52 7.77 -5.85
CA PRO A 152 -1.92 7.20 -4.57
C PRO A 152 -0.78 6.31 -4.07
N SER A 153 -0.40 6.43 -2.81
CA SER A 153 0.61 5.60 -2.12
C SER A 153 0.93 6.17 -0.73
N VAL A 154 2.02 5.70 -0.13
CA VAL A 154 2.65 6.33 1.02
C VAL A 154 3.85 7.16 0.57
N PHE A 155 4.02 8.35 1.16
CA PHE A 155 5.15 9.25 0.92
C PHE A 155 5.79 9.65 2.23
N PHE A 156 7.11 9.60 2.26
CA PHE A 156 7.92 10.03 3.39
C PHE A 156 8.64 11.32 3.02
N ASP A 157 8.47 12.35 3.85
CA ASP A 157 8.99 13.69 3.59
C ASP A 157 9.56 14.29 4.86
N ASN A 158 10.22 15.45 4.73
CA ASN A 158 10.67 16.25 5.86
C ASN A 158 10.32 17.72 5.65
N ASP A 159 10.31 18.48 6.75
CA ASP A 159 10.01 19.91 6.72
C ASP A 159 11.24 20.79 6.39
N ARG A 160 12.42 20.21 6.17
CA ARG A 160 13.71 20.90 5.93
C ARG A 160 14.03 21.95 7.00
N GLY A 161 13.56 21.77 8.22
CA GLY A 161 13.78 22.68 9.34
C GLY A 161 13.00 24.01 9.22
N LYS A 162 11.97 24.09 8.38
CA LYS A 162 11.14 25.31 8.21
C LYS A 162 10.26 25.59 9.43
N THR A 163 9.72 24.53 10.04
CA THR A 163 8.81 24.65 11.18
C THR A 163 9.56 24.93 12.48
N TYR A 164 10.73 24.31 12.67
CA TYR A 164 11.54 24.48 13.87
C TYR A 164 13.03 24.64 13.49
N PRO A 165 13.61 25.84 13.65
CA PRO A 165 15.01 26.08 13.27
C PRO A 165 15.97 25.11 13.99
N GLY A 166 16.83 24.46 13.22
CA GLY A 166 17.84 23.53 13.73
C GLY A 166 17.36 22.08 13.94
N ARG A 167 16.09 21.77 13.67
CA ARG A 167 15.57 20.40 13.71
C ARG A 167 14.79 20.05 12.46
N ILE A 168 15.08 18.89 11.89
CA ILE A 168 14.32 18.33 10.75
C ILE A 168 13.22 17.45 11.32
N LEU A 169 11.97 17.74 10.97
CA LEU A 169 10.80 16.97 11.35
C LEU A 169 10.40 16.07 10.18
N PHE A 170 10.32 14.77 10.43
CA PHE A 170 9.94 13.79 9.43
C PHE A 170 8.45 13.53 9.48
N SER A 171 7.86 13.26 8.33
CA SER A 171 6.46 12.94 8.19
C SER A 171 6.24 11.83 7.17
N ALA A 172 5.15 11.09 7.34
CA ALA A 172 4.65 10.12 6.38
C ALA A 172 3.21 10.46 6.04
N ARG A 173 2.87 10.34 4.77
CA ARG A 173 1.51 10.62 4.28
C ARG A 173 1.01 9.49 3.42
N VAL A 174 -0.09 8.86 3.83
CA VAL A 174 -0.82 7.87 3.03
C VAL A 174 -1.89 8.60 2.24
N ILE A 175 -1.77 8.57 0.91
CA ILE A 175 -2.70 9.21 -0.02
C ILE A 175 -3.46 8.11 -0.75
N PRO A 176 -4.77 7.92 -0.49
CA PRO A 176 -5.58 6.98 -1.26
C PRO A 176 -5.97 7.59 -2.63
N TYR A 177 -6.41 6.73 -3.54
CA TYR A 177 -7.09 7.16 -4.75
C TYR A 177 -8.44 7.79 -4.41
N ARG A 178 -9.15 7.21 -3.44
CA ARG A 178 -10.43 7.67 -2.89
C ARG A 178 -10.49 7.33 -1.39
N GLY A 179 -10.77 8.30 -0.54
CA GLY A 179 -10.92 8.11 0.89
C GLY A 179 -10.18 9.15 1.72
N SER A 180 -10.10 8.90 3.00
CA SER A 180 -9.48 9.81 3.97
C SER A 180 -7.95 9.72 3.94
N TRP A 181 -7.29 10.87 4.03
CA TRP A 181 -5.84 10.94 4.13
C TRP A 181 -5.38 10.60 5.54
N LEU A 182 -4.25 9.92 5.63
CA LEU A 182 -3.62 9.56 6.90
C LEU A 182 -2.19 10.09 6.94
N ASP A 183 -1.94 11.07 7.78
CA ASP A 183 -0.63 11.70 7.94
C ASP A 183 -0.04 11.34 9.31
N PHE A 184 1.24 10.96 9.34
CA PHE A 184 2.04 10.79 10.55
C PHE A 184 3.11 11.87 10.57
N GLU A 185 3.33 12.53 11.70
CA GLU A 185 4.33 13.59 11.85
C GLU A 185 5.04 13.50 13.21
N PHE A 186 6.36 13.66 13.21
CA PHE A 186 7.12 13.88 14.42
C PHE A 186 7.02 15.35 14.86
N ASP A 187 6.96 15.58 16.15
CA ASP A 187 7.06 16.93 16.71
C ASP A 187 8.52 17.26 17.09
N HIS A 188 8.74 18.47 17.60
CA HIS A 188 10.06 18.93 18.06
C HIS A 188 10.57 18.20 19.31
N ARG A 189 9.73 17.41 19.99
CA ARG A 189 10.07 16.57 21.15
C ARG A 189 10.21 15.09 20.78
N ASP A 190 10.21 14.78 19.50
CA ASP A 190 10.27 13.42 18.94
C ASP A 190 9.07 12.53 19.31
N ASN A 191 7.91 13.13 19.62
CA ASN A 191 6.65 12.39 19.75
C ASN A 191 6.00 12.23 18.38
N LEU A 192 5.41 11.06 18.16
CA LEU A 192 4.71 10.74 16.92
C LEU A 192 3.23 11.07 17.02
N PHE A 193 2.75 11.91 16.09
CA PHE A 193 1.35 12.29 15.97
C PHE A 193 0.75 11.77 14.68
N VAL A 194 -0.57 11.59 14.70
CA VAL A 194 -1.39 11.24 13.54
C VAL A 194 -2.40 12.36 13.24
N ARG A 195 -2.65 12.62 11.96
CA ARG A 195 -3.74 13.47 11.47
C ARG A 195 -4.57 12.68 10.48
N ILE A 196 -5.87 12.76 10.60
CA ILE A 196 -6.84 12.20 9.67
C ILE A 196 -7.52 13.36 8.94
N ASP A 197 -7.51 13.35 7.60
CA ASP A 197 -8.09 14.40 6.76
C ASP A 197 -7.65 15.83 7.15
N ARG A 198 -6.38 15.99 7.53
CA ARG A 198 -5.80 17.26 7.96
C ARG A 198 -6.49 17.91 9.17
N ARG A 199 -7.23 17.13 9.97
CA ARG A 199 -7.85 17.57 11.23
C ARG A 199 -6.77 17.79 12.30
N ARG A 200 -7.20 18.07 13.53
CA ARG A 200 -6.32 18.21 14.69
C ARG A 200 -5.48 16.94 14.87
N LYS A 201 -4.21 17.11 15.23
CA LYS A 201 -3.32 15.99 15.50
C LYS A 201 -3.64 15.29 16.81
N LEU A 202 -3.52 13.97 16.81
CA LEU A 202 -3.61 13.10 17.97
C LEU A 202 -2.30 12.31 18.10
N PRO A 203 -1.94 11.83 19.30
CA PRO A 203 -0.85 10.87 19.42
C PRO A 203 -1.10 9.64 18.52
N ALA A 204 -0.08 9.15 17.83
CA ALA A 204 -0.22 7.99 16.95
C ALA A 204 -0.64 6.72 17.72
N THR A 205 -0.34 6.66 19.02
CA THR A 205 -0.74 5.57 19.91
C THR A 205 -2.26 5.47 20.10
N VAL A 206 -2.99 6.59 20.01
CA VAL A 206 -4.46 6.58 19.99
C VAL A 206 -5.00 5.80 18.79
N LEU A 207 -4.39 5.98 17.62
CA LEU A 207 -4.76 5.20 16.44
C LEU A 207 -4.47 3.71 16.65
N LEU A 208 -3.29 3.36 17.19
CA LEU A 208 -2.91 1.96 17.45
C LEU A 208 -3.85 1.29 18.47
N ARG A 209 -4.28 2.01 19.53
CA ARG A 209 -5.30 1.51 20.46
C ARG A 209 -6.66 1.34 19.81
N ALA A 210 -7.09 2.28 18.97
CA ALA A 210 -8.33 2.15 18.20
C ALA A 210 -8.33 0.92 17.27
N LEU A 211 -7.15 0.51 16.76
CA LEU A 211 -6.96 -0.74 16.03
C LEU A 211 -7.03 -2.00 16.92
N GLY A 212 -7.05 -1.84 18.25
CA GLY A 212 -7.19 -2.92 19.22
C GLY A 212 -5.88 -3.44 19.81
N TYR A 213 -4.77 -2.74 19.65
CA TYR A 213 -3.50 -3.09 20.28
C TYR A 213 -3.40 -2.52 21.69
N ASN A 214 -3.02 -3.35 22.66
CA ASN A 214 -2.73 -2.91 24.01
C ASN A 214 -1.29 -2.36 24.13
N THR A 215 -0.93 -1.82 25.28
CA THR A 215 0.39 -1.19 25.51
C THR A 215 1.54 -2.16 25.28
N GLU A 216 1.46 -3.40 25.79
CA GLU A 216 2.49 -4.42 25.62
C GLU A 216 2.67 -4.81 24.15
N GLN A 217 1.56 -5.00 23.44
CA GLN A 217 1.58 -5.33 22.03
C GLN A 217 2.17 -4.18 21.20
N ILE A 218 1.82 -2.92 21.50
CA ILE A 218 2.40 -1.76 20.82
C ILE A 218 3.92 -1.74 21.01
N LEU A 219 4.40 -1.92 22.25
CA LEU A 219 5.83 -1.95 22.52
C LEU A 219 6.53 -3.10 21.79
N GLY A 220 5.96 -4.30 21.80
CA GLY A 220 6.48 -5.47 21.10
C GLY A 220 6.47 -5.34 19.56
N LEU A 221 5.59 -4.48 19.00
CA LEU A 221 5.58 -4.20 17.57
C LEU A 221 6.77 -3.35 17.10
N PHE A 222 7.29 -2.45 17.95
CA PHE A 222 8.28 -1.45 17.54
C PHE A 222 9.65 -1.63 18.17
N PHE A 223 9.77 -2.40 19.25
CA PHE A 223 11.02 -2.58 19.97
C PHE A 223 11.38 -4.05 20.13
N ASP A 224 12.65 -4.33 20.03
CA ASP A 224 13.20 -5.60 20.53
C ASP A 224 13.29 -5.54 22.06
N THR A 225 13.20 -6.69 22.73
CA THR A 225 13.27 -6.80 24.19
C THR A 225 14.53 -7.53 24.62
N VAL A 226 15.07 -7.14 25.77
CA VAL A 226 16.21 -7.78 26.40
C VAL A 226 15.79 -8.32 27.77
N GLU A 227 16.07 -9.59 28.02
CA GLU A 227 15.74 -10.24 29.29
C GLU A 227 16.80 -9.90 30.35
N ILE A 228 16.33 -9.52 31.54
CA ILE A 228 17.16 -9.29 32.72
C ILE A 228 16.77 -10.28 33.80
N GLU A 229 17.76 -11.03 34.27
CA GLU A 229 17.60 -11.97 35.38
C GLU A 229 18.22 -11.46 36.68
N PHE A 230 17.45 -11.57 37.76
CA PHE A 230 17.91 -11.26 39.11
C PHE A 230 18.22 -12.56 39.86
N LYS A 231 19.54 -12.85 40.02
CA LYS A 231 20.01 -14.05 40.74
C LYS A 231 21.04 -13.67 41.78
N ASN A 232 20.86 -14.08 43.03
CA ASN A 232 21.83 -13.94 44.14
C ASN A 232 22.45 -12.54 44.27
N ASN A 233 21.63 -11.49 44.25
CA ASN A 233 22.05 -10.09 44.26
C ASN A 233 22.89 -9.63 43.05
N LYS A 234 22.94 -10.44 41.99
CA LYS A 234 23.57 -10.09 40.71
C LYS A 234 22.48 -9.92 39.65
N ILE A 235 22.71 -8.94 38.79
CA ILE A 235 21.82 -8.62 37.70
C ILE A 235 22.51 -9.09 36.41
N ASN A 236 21.91 -10.05 35.74
CA ASN A 236 22.41 -10.58 34.48
C ASN A 236 21.51 -10.11 33.35
N MET A 237 22.11 -9.49 32.35
CA MET A 237 21.45 -9.07 31.12
C MET A 237 21.81 -10.05 30.01
N GLU A 238 20.82 -10.44 29.23
CA GLU A 238 21.08 -11.19 28.00
C GLU A 238 21.89 -10.33 27.01
N LEU A 239 22.89 -10.96 26.40
CA LEU A 239 23.80 -10.30 25.48
C LEU A 239 23.48 -10.66 24.03
N VAL A 240 23.12 -9.66 23.24
CA VAL A 240 23.11 -9.71 21.77
C VAL A 240 24.29 -8.87 21.26
N PRO A 241 25.43 -9.47 20.88
CA PRO A 241 26.65 -8.74 20.59
C PRO A 241 26.54 -7.72 19.46
N GLU A 242 25.67 -7.99 18.46
CA GLU A 242 25.43 -7.10 17.31
C GLU A 242 24.82 -5.78 17.73
N SER A 243 23.88 -5.81 18.65
CA SER A 243 23.14 -4.62 19.09
C SER A 243 24.03 -3.61 19.81
N LEU A 244 25.16 -4.05 20.36
CA LEU A 244 26.11 -3.18 21.04
C LEU A 244 27.05 -2.41 20.09
N ARG A 245 27.05 -2.73 18.79
CA ARG A 245 27.97 -2.08 17.83
C ARG A 245 27.67 -0.59 17.68
N GLY A 246 28.66 0.23 17.93
CA GLY A 246 28.55 1.69 17.79
C GLY A 246 28.12 2.42 19.07
N GLU A 247 27.65 1.69 20.08
CA GLU A 247 27.34 2.24 21.39
C GLU A 247 28.61 2.56 22.22
N THR A 248 28.46 3.43 23.20
CA THR A 248 29.49 3.71 24.20
C THR A 248 29.19 2.85 25.42
N ALA A 249 30.18 2.06 25.86
CA ALA A 249 30.06 1.21 27.03
C ALA A 249 29.76 2.01 28.29
N SER A 250 28.59 1.79 28.92
CA SER A 250 28.19 2.43 30.16
C SER A 250 28.89 1.82 31.39
N PHE A 251 29.43 0.61 31.25
CA PHE A 251 30.15 -0.15 32.25
C PHE A 251 31.23 -1.01 31.58
N ASP A 252 32.16 -1.57 32.39
CA ASP A 252 33.18 -2.47 31.87
C ASP A 252 32.63 -3.79 31.44
N ILE A 253 32.72 -4.11 30.13
CA ILE A 253 32.28 -5.40 29.58
C ILE A 253 33.39 -6.43 29.77
N LYS A 254 33.16 -7.39 30.69
CA LYS A 254 34.13 -8.40 31.09
C LYS A 254 33.69 -9.76 30.62
N VAL A 255 34.65 -10.57 30.15
CA VAL A 255 34.45 -11.99 29.85
C VAL A 255 35.42 -12.79 30.73
N GLY A 256 34.87 -13.41 31.77
CA GLY A 256 35.69 -14.03 32.81
C GLY A 256 36.50 -13.02 33.60
N LYS A 257 37.84 -13.02 33.43
CA LYS A 257 38.73 -12.09 34.08
C LYS A 257 39.20 -10.95 33.19
N ASP A 258 39.00 -11.05 31.89
CA ASP A 258 39.48 -10.08 30.90
C ASP A 258 38.43 -9.03 30.59
N VAL A 259 38.87 -7.73 30.60
CA VAL A 259 38.03 -6.61 30.19
C VAL A 259 38.18 -6.47 28.68
N ILE A 260 37.06 -6.65 27.93
CA ILE A 260 37.06 -6.49 26.47
C ILE A 260 36.83 -5.03 26.09
N VAL A 261 35.97 -4.33 26.82
CA VAL A 261 35.64 -2.92 26.58
C VAL A 261 35.59 -2.23 27.94
N GLU A 262 36.34 -1.13 28.09
CA GLU A 262 36.29 -0.29 29.29
C GLU A 262 35.12 0.69 29.25
N LYS A 263 34.63 1.11 30.40
CA LYS A 263 33.60 2.15 30.54
C LYS A 263 33.98 3.41 29.78
N GLY A 264 33.09 3.95 28.96
CA GLY A 264 33.29 5.14 28.16
C GLY A 264 33.94 4.88 26.79
N GLN A 265 34.34 3.66 26.44
CA GLN A 265 34.86 3.33 25.12
C GLN A 265 33.74 2.99 24.13
N LYS A 266 33.93 3.38 22.86
CA LYS A 266 33.03 3.02 21.79
C LYS A 266 33.20 1.56 21.39
N ILE A 267 32.10 0.81 21.36
CA ILE A 267 32.09 -0.60 21.00
C ILE A 267 32.27 -0.74 19.49
N THR A 268 33.36 -1.33 19.06
CA THR A 268 33.73 -1.50 17.66
C THR A 268 33.38 -2.90 17.15
N ALA A 269 33.36 -3.08 15.83
CA ALA A 269 33.15 -4.40 15.20
C ALA A 269 34.20 -5.45 15.66
N ARG A 270 35.40 -5.01 16.09
CA ARG A 270 36.41 -5.89 16.66
C ARG A 270 35.96 -6.44 18.02
N HIS A 271 35.43 -5.58 18.88
CA HIS A 271 34.92 -5.96 20.19
C HIS A 271 33.73 -6.92 20.07
N VAL A 272 32.81 -6.66 19.14
CA VAL A 272 31.67 -7.54 18.82
C VAL A 272 32.15 -8.93 18.39
N ARG A 273 33.15 -9.02 17.51
CA ARG A 273 33.74 -10.31 17.10
C ARG A 273 34.43 -11.05 18.27
N GLN A 274 35.03 -10.33 19.21
CA GLN A 274 35.64 -10.91 20.40
C GLN A 274 34.58 -11.50 21.34
N LEU A 275 33.46 -10.77 21.54
CA LEU A 275 32.31 -11.22 22.33
C LEU A 275 31.64 -12.45 21.71
N LYS A 276 31.47 -12.47 20.38
CA LYS A 276 30.95 -13.66 19.66
C LYS A 276 31.85 -14.87 19.81
N LYS A 277 33.18 -14.70 19.68
CA LYS A 277 34.15 -15.79 19.83
C LYS A 277 34.19 -16.36 21.25
N ALA A 278 33.83 -15.55 22.24
CA ALA A 278 33.81 -15.97 23.65
C ALA A 278 32.47 -16.65 24.03
N GLU A 279 31.50 -16.77 23.07
CA GLU A 279 30.18 -17.41 23.28
C GLU A 279 29.46 -16.96 24.55
N VAL A 280 29.61 -15.66 24.90
CA VAL A 280 28.97 -15.08 26.08
C VAL A 280 27.52 -14.79 25.76
N THR A 281 26.60 -15.41 26.47
CA THR A 281 25.14 -15.23 26.32
C THR A 281 24.56 -14.25 27.33
N SER A 282 25.27 -13.95 28.41
CA SER A 282 24.80 -13.02 29.45
C SER A 282 25.95 -12.18 30.03
N LEU A 283 25.66 -10.91 30.37
CA LEU A 283 26.56 -9.99 31.02
C LEU A 283 26.05 -9.62 32.41
N GLU A 284 26.95 -9.59 33.40
CA GLU A 284 26.64 -8.98 34.71
C GLU A 284 26.65 -7.47 34.57
N VAL A 285 25.52 -6.83 34.89
CA VAL A 285 25.33 -5.37 34.79
C VAL A 285 25.14 -4.73 36.15
N PRO A 286 25.66 -3.51 36.40
CA PRO A 286 25.40 -2.79 37.63
C PRO A 286 23.96 -2.29 37.68
N ALA A 287 23.40 -2.12 38.89
CA ALA A 287 22.03 -1.62 39.06
C ALA A 287 21.82 -0.23 38.42
N GLU A 288 22.87 0.60 38.38
CA GLU A 288 22.86 1.91 37.72
C GLU A 288 22.54 1.83 36.22
N TYR A 289 22.88 0.72 35.57
CA TYR A 289 22.57 0.52 34.14
C TYR A 289 21.08 0.38 33.86
N LEU A 290 20.31 -0.08 34.85
CA LEU A 290 18.85 -0.25 34.73
C LEU A 290 18.09 1.08 34.87
N LEU A 291 18.73 2.13 35.37
CA LEU A 291 18.09 3.43 35.49
C LEU A 291 17.72 3.95 34.09
N ASP A 292 16.52 4.54 34.00
CA ASP A 292 15.95 5.06 32.75
C ASP A 292 15.67 4.03 31.66
N LYS A 293 15.83 2.72 31.93
CA LYS A 293 15.36 1.66 31.02
C LYS A 293 13.85 1.52 31.11
N ILE A 294 13.23 1.11 30.01
CA ILE A 294 11.79 1.03 29.85
C ILE A 294 11.35 -0.43 29.97
N VAL A 295 10.35 -0.68 30.79
CA VAL A 295 9.78 -2.03 30.98
C VAL A 295 8.89 -2.41 29.81
N ALA A 296 9.06 -3.62 29.27
CA ALA A 296 8.34 -4.08 28.10
C ALA A 296 6.92 -4.61 28.42
N LYS A 297 6.71 -5.25 29.56
CA LYS A 297 5.48 -5.96 29.93
C LYS A 297 4.98 -5.57 31.32
N ASP A 298 3.71 -5.85 31.59
CA ASP A 298 3.14 -5.71 32.94
C ASP A 298 3.57 -6.87 33.83
N TYR A 299 4.12 -6.58 35.00
CA TYR A 299 4.50 -7.58 35.99
C TYR A 299 3.59 -7.49 37.20
N LYS A 300 2.93 -8.62 37.50
CA LYS A 300 1.97 -8.73 38.63
C LYS A 300 2.58 -9.53 39.78
N ASN A 301 2.24 -9.15 41.00
CA ASN A 301 2.58 -9.92 42.16
C ASN A 301 1.70 -11.19 42.24
N LYS A 302 1.96 -12.04 43.26
CA LYS A 302 1.15 -13.25 43.49
C LYS A 302 -0.33 -12.96 43.82
N ASN A 303 -0.66 -11.74 44.21
CA ASN A 303 -2.01 -11.30 44.53
C ASN A 303 -2.75 -10.72 43.31
N GLY A 304 -2.10 -10.64 42.13
CA GLY A 304 -2.69 -10.08 40.91
C GLY A 304 -2.56 -8.56 40.75
N GLU A 305 -1.90 -7.87 41.72
CA GLU A 305 -1.66 -6.43 41.60
C GLU A 305 -0.46 -6.14 40.70
N VAL A 306 -0.55 -5.12 39.87
CA VAL A 306 0.54 -4.69 38.96
C VAL A 306 1.64 -4.03 39.77
N VAL A 307 2.80 -4.67 39.86
CA VAL A 307 4.00 -4.12 40.53
C VAL A 307 4.75 -3.18 39.60
N LEU A 308 4.85 -3.57 38.34
CA LEU A 308 5.49 -2.80 37.27
C LEU A 308 4.57 -2.80 36.05
N ALA A 309 4.16 -1.63 35.60
CA ALA A 309 3.39 -1.49 34.37
C ALA A 309 4.30 -1.39 33.14
N ALA A 310 3.84 -1.92 32.01
CA ALA A 310 4.51 -1.71 30.75
C ALA A 310 4.72 -0.22 30.45
N ASN A 311 5.82 0.11 29.78
CA ASN A 311 6.25 1.48 29.49
C ASN A 311 6.65 2.34 30.70
N THR A 312 6.88 1.74 31.87
CA THR A 312 7.40 2.45 33.04
C THR A 312 8.93 2.59 32.93
N LEU A 313 9.45 3.78 33.21
CA LEU A 313 10.89 4.00 33.39
C LEU A 313 11.33 3.40 34.71
N LEU A 314 12.39 2.60 34.69
CA LEU A 314 12.97 2.05 35.90
C LEU A 314 13.72 3.15 36.66
N ASN A 315 13.31 3.36 37.89
CA ASN A 315 14.00 4.20 38.87
C ASN A 315 14.45 3.34 40.09
N GLU A 316 15.13 3.93 41.04
CA GLU A 316 15.63 3.20 42.22
C GLU A 316 14.50 2.54 43.01
N ASP A 317 13.33 3.21 43.15
CA ASP A 317 12.16 2.68 43.84
C ASP A 317 11.61 1.44 43.13
N ASN A 318 11.55 1.47 41.83
CA ASN A 318 11.08 0.33 41.01
C ASN A 318 12.02 -0.87 41.11
N ILE A 319 13.35 -0.62 41.10
CA ILE A 319 14.35 -1.67 41.28
C ILE A 319 14.23 -2.33 42.65
N THR A 320 14.01 -1.54 43.70
CA THR A 320 13.76 -2.06 45.07
C THR A 320 12.46 -2.83 45.14
N ALA A 321 11.40 -2.37 44.45
CA ALA A 321 10.11 -3.07 44.36
C ALA A 321 10.25 -4.43 43.67
N ILE A 322 11.08 -4.55 42.61
CA ILE A 322 11.38 -5.83 41.93
C ILE A 322 11.99 -6.84 42.92
N ALA A 323 13.01 -6.37 43.67
CA ALA A 323 13.70 -7.20 44.68
C ALA A 323 12.75 -7.64 45.79
N THR A 324 11.90 -6.73 46.31
CA THR A 324 10.97 -6.98 47.40
C THR A 324 9.86 -7.97 47.01
N ASN A 325 9.31 -7.86 45.80
CA ASN A 325 8.27 -8.75 45.28
C ASN A 325 8.79 -10.08 44.73
N GLY A 326 10.12 -10.29 44.70
CA GLY A 326 10.75 -11.53 44.28
C GLY A 326 10.59 -11.86 42.80
N LEU A 327 10.51 -10.85 41.94
CA LEU A 327 10.53 -10.99 40.49
C LEU A 327 11.93 -11.45 40.05
N LYS A 328 12.00 -12.63 39.42
CA LYS A 328 13.26 -13.21 38.99
C LYS A 328 13.74 -12.79 37.62
N LYS A 329 12.79 -12.40 36.75
CA LYS A 329 13.05 -12.00 35.37
C LYS A 329 12.15 -10.82 34.99
N ILE A 330 12.71 -9.87 34.28
CA ILE A 330 11.98 -8.76 33.64
C ILE A 330 12.51 -8.59 32.22
N GLU A 331 11.65 -8.12 31.34
CA GLU A 331 12.03 -7.73 29.98
C GLU A 331 12.04 -6.20 29.90
N ILE A 332 13.09 -5.65 29.38
CA ILE A 332 13.24 -4.21 29.09
C ILE A 332 13.29 -4.00 27.58
N LEU A 333 12.87 -2.82 27.13
CA LEU A 333 12.99 -2.44 25.73
C LEU A 333 14.47 -2.21 25.39
N TYR A 334 14.87 -2.73 24.22
CA TYR A 334 16.13 -2.34 23.65
C TYR A 334 15.95 -0.95 23.01
N THR A 335 16.63 0.03 23.57
CA THR A 335 16.68 1.40 23.04
C THR A 335 18.11 1.86 22.99
N SER A 336 18.53 2.40 21.86
CA SER A 336 19.89 2.90 21.61
C SER A 336 19.84 4.34 21.10
N ALA A 337 20.74 5.16 21.59
CA ALA A 337 20.87 6.55 21.10
C ALA A 337 21.34 6.62 19.63
N VAL A 338 21.91 5.53 19.10
CA VAL A 338 22.48 5.45 17.75
C VAL A 338 21.49 4.84 16.77
N ASP A 339 20.81 3.75 17.18
CA ASP A 339 20.04 2.90 16.26
C ASP A 339 18.54 2.91 16.49
N GLU A 340 18.07 3.04 17.74
CA GLU A 340 16.63 2.91 18.06
C GLU A 340 16.20 3.86 19.19
N GLY A 341 15.70 5.02 18.80
CA GLY A 341 15.16 5.99 19.76
C GLY A 341 13.82 5.54 20.38
N PRO A 342 13.52 5.94 21.62
CA PRO A 342 12.32 5.53 22.36
C PRO A 342 11.03 6.27 21.93
N PHE A 343 10.90 6.66 20.65
CA PHE A 343 9.87 7.60 20.18
C PHE A 343 8.43 7.14 20.45
N ILE A 344 8.13 5.87 20.19
CA ILE A 344 6.79 5.31 20.42
C ILE A 344 6.52 5.16 21.92
N ALA A 345 7.50 4.75 22.71
CA ALA A 345 7.39 4.64 24.15
C ALA A 345 7.15 6.02 24.80
N ASP A 346 7.85 7.05 24.32
CA ASP A 346 7.67 8.45 24.76
C ASP A 346 6.28 8.98 24.36
N THR A 347 5.83 8.67 23.16
CA THR A 347 4.47 9.02 22.69
C THR A 347 3.41 8.35 23.55
N LEU A 348 3.57 7.07 23.89
CA LEU A 348 2.66 6.34 24.80
C LEU A 348 2.59 6.97 26.20
N ARG A 349 3.70 7.49 26.74
CA ARG A 349 3.71 8.18 28.05
C ARG A 349 2.97 9.51 28.01
N ASN A 350 3.01 10.20 26.88
CA ASN A 350 2.31 11.47 26.66
C ASN A 350 0.85 11.29 26.25
N ASP A 351 0.39 10.06 26.04
CA ASP A 351 -0.99 9.74 25.68
C ASP A 351 -1.88 9.74 26.93
N THR A 352 -2.83 10.67 26.97
CA THR A 352 -3.76 10.87 28.07
C THR A 352 -5.06 10.05 27.94
N THR A 353 -5.21 9.29 26.85
CA THR A 353 -6.45 8.55 26.57
C THR A 353 -6.48 7.16 27.19
N ARG A 354 -5.43 6.80 27.94
CA ARG A 354 -5.31 5.48 28.58
C ARG A 354 -6.34 5.31 29.69
N ASP A 355 -7.19 4.31 29.57
CA ASP A 355 -8.07 3.82 30.63
C ASP A 355 -7.48 2.52 31.20
N LEU A 356 -7.00 2.56 32.43
CA LEU A 356 -6.34 1.44 33.11
C LEU A 356 -7.29 0.30 33.52
N SER A 357 -8.59 0.43 33.24
CA SER A 357 -9.58 -0.54 33.70
C SER A 357 -9.57 -1.84 32.91
N SER A 358 -9.40 -1.75 31.58
CA SER A 358 -9.32 -2.91 30.68
C SER A 358 -8.83 -2.50 29.29
N ASP A 359 -8.31 -3.46 28.50
CA ASP A 359 -7.90 -3.25 27.10
C ASP A 359 -9.06 -2.78 26.21
N GLU A 360 -10.27 -3.26 26.49
CA GLU A 360 -11.47 -2.83 25.77
C GLU A 360 -11.87 -1.40 26.10
N ALA A 361 -11.70 -0.96 27.34
CA ALA A 361 -11.92 0.42 27.77
C ALA A 361 -10.91 1.36 27.09
N ASP A 362 -9.64 0.98 27.01
CA ASP A 362 -8.59 1.71 26.29
C ASP A 362 -8.94 1.89 24.80
N LYS A 363 -9.39 0.82 24.14
CA LYS A 363 -9.84 0.86 22.74
C LYS A 363 -11.02 1.82 22.55
N ASN A 364 -12.03 1.73 23.43
CA ASN A 364 -13.22 2.57 23.34
C ASN A 364 -12.89 4.04 23.60
N ALA A 365 -12.01 4.34 24.55
CA ALA A 365 -11.52 5.69 24.81
C ALA A 365 -10.81 6.28 23.58
N ALA A 366 -9.96 5.50 22.93
CA ALA A 366 -9.27 5.91 21.69
C ALA A 366 -10.25 6.16 20.53
N LEU A 367 -11.24 5.28 20.33
CA LEU A 367 -12.29 5.46 19.33
C LEU A 367 -13.13 6.73 19.59
N PHE A 368 -13.45 7.04 20.85
CA PHE A 368 -14.18 8.24 21.22
C PHE A 368 -13.38 9.52 20.92
N GLU A 369 -12.06 9.51 21.15
CA GLU A 369 -11.20 10.66 20.80
C GLU A 369 -11.16 10.88 19.29
N ILE A 370 -11.05 9.82 18.49
CA ILE A 370 -11.11 9.92 17.01
C ILE A 370 -12.50 10.43 16.59
N TYR A 371 -13.59 9.91 17.18
CA TYR A 371 -14.94 10.34 16.85
C TYR A 371 -15.17 11.82 17.15
N LYS A 372 -14.80 12.28 18.35
CA LYS A 372 -14.90 13.69 18.76
C LYS A 372 -14.10 14.62 17.84
N MET A 373 -12.93 14.16 17.36
CA MET A 373 -12.12 14.92 16.40
C MET A 373 -12.83 15.05 15.05
N MET A 374 -13.41 13.95 14.55
CA MET A 374 -14.06 13.92 13.24
C MET A 374 -15.43 14.59 13.22
N ARG A 375 -16.19 14.45 14.33
CA ARG A 375 -17.53 15.02 14.51
C ARG A 375 -17.63 15.83 15.81
N PRO A 376 -17.11 17.07 15.80
CA PRO A 376 -17.17 17.92 16.97
C PRO A 376 -18.63 18.22 17.36
N GLY A 377 -18.94 18.10 18.64
CA GLY A 377 -20.28 18.41 19.20
C GLY A 377 -21.27 17.25 19.24
N GLU A 378 -20.97 16.09 18.64
CA GLU A 378 -21.79 14.88 18.78
C GLU A 378 -21.32 14.04 19.97
N ILE A 379 -22.26 13.41 20.68
CA ILE A 379 -21.95 12.48 21.77
C ILE A 379 -21.60 11.12 21.15
N PRO A 380 -20.39 10.58 21.42
CA PRO A 380 -19.98 9.30 20.84
C PRO A 380 -20.71 8.13 21.52
N THR A 381 -21.18 7.18 20.71
CA THR A 381 -21.55 5.83 21.15
C THR A 381 -20.52 4.84 20.60
N VAL A 382 -20.32 3.71 21.25
CA VAL A 382 -19.31 2.71 20.85
C VAL A 382 -19.56 2.26 19.42
N GLU A 383 -20.78 1.88 19.08
CA GLU A 383 -21.17 1.42 17.74
C GLU A 383 -20.96 2.48 16.66
N ALA A 384 -21.32 3.74 16.95
CA ALA A 384 -21.14 4.84 16.00
C ALA A 384 -19.67 5.17 15.77
N ALA A 385 -18.85 5.10 16.84
CA ALA A 385 -17.42 5.34 16.76
C ALA A 385 -16.69 4.22 16.00
N GLU A 386 -17.01 2.97 16.26
CA GLU A 386 -16.47 1.82 15.49
C GLU A 386 -16.86 1.87 14.00
N THR A 387 -18.14 2.15 13.72
CA THR A 387 -18.62 2.29 12.35
C THR A 387 -17.94 3.43 11.63
N LEU A 388 -17.78 4.59 12.27
CA LEU A 388 -17.05 5.71 11.69
C LEU A 388 -15.60 5.33 11.39
N PHE A 389 -14.89 4.74 12.35
CA PHE A 389 -13.50 4.36 12.21
C PHE A 389 -13.30 3.32 11.11
N LYS A 390 -14.15 2.29 11.06
CA LYS A 390 -14.14 1.30 9.99
C LYS A 390 -14.34 1.95 8.61
N ASN A 391 -15.27 2.89 8.51
CA ASN A 391 -15.57 3.59 7.25
C ASN A 391 -14.44 4.51 6.78
N LEU A 392 -13.52 4.95 7.65
CA LEU A 392 -12.42 5.82 7.26
C LEU A 392 -11.37 5.10 6.40
N PHE A 393 -11.02 3.84 6.74
CA PHE A 393 -9.87 3.17 6.15
C PHE A 393 -10.12 1.73 5.67
N PHE A 394 -11.18 1.06 6.16
CA PHE A 394 -11.37 -0.38 6.02
C PHE A 394 -12.63 -0.76 5.22
N ALA A 395 -13.44 0.21 4.82
CA ALA A 395 -14.66 -0.03 4.04
C ALA A 395 -14.39 0.22 2.56
N GLU A 396 -14.63 -0.79 1.72
CA GLU A 396 -14.39 -0.79 0.26
C GLU A 396 -15.21 0.29 -0.47
N ASP A 397 -16.42 0.56 0.01
CA ASP A 397 -17.29 1.58 -0.56
C ASP A 397 -16.77 3.00 -0.34
N ARG A 398 -15.88 3.22 0.65
CA ARG A 398 -15.41 4.55 1.08
C ARG A 398 -13.92 4.78 0.93
N TYR A 399 -13.13 3.74 0.95
CA TYR A 399 -11.67 3.82 0.88
C TYR A 399 -11.14 2.93 -0.24
N ASP A 400 -10.26 3.47 -1.07
CA ASP A 400 -9.64 2.73 -2.17
C ASP A 400 -8.25 3.31 -2.47
N LEU A 401 -7.22 2.47 -2.38
CA LEU A 401 -5.86 2.78 -2.83
C LEU A 401 -5.70 2.64 -4.34
N SER A 402 -6.61 1.94 -5.01
CA SER A 402 -6.48 1.42 -6.37
C SER A 402 -5.33 0.40 -6.54
N SER A 403 -5.30 -0.27 -7.69
CA SER A 403 -4.20 -1.19 -8.07
C SER A 403 -2.85 -0.45 -8.08
N VAL A 404 -2.83 0.78 -8.57
CA VAL A 404 -1.63 1.65 -8.61
C VAL A 404 -1.11 1.96 -7.22
N GLY A 405 -2.01 2.41 -6.33
CA GLY A 405 -1.65 2.75 -4.95
C GLY A 405 -1.15 1.52 -4.19
N ARG A 406 -1.78 0.37 -4.36
CA ARG A 406 -1.35 -0.90 -3.74
C ARG A 406 0.02 -1.34 -4.26
N MET A 407 0.23 -1.33 -5.57
CA MET A 407 1.53 -1.67 -6.18
C MET A 407 2.65 -0.78 -5.63
N LYS A 408 2.43 0.53 -5.60
CA LYS A 408 3.41 1.50 -5.06
C LYS A 408 3.65 1.31 -3.56
N PHE A 409 2.58 1.10 -2.79
CA PHE A 409 2.67 0.85 -1.36
C PHE A 409 3.49 -0.41 -1.08
N ASP A 410 3.18 -1.51 -1.75
CA ASP A 410 3.88 -2.78 -1.56
C ASP A 410 5.33 -2.71 -2.06
N SER A 411 5.61 -1.97 -3.14
CA SER A 411 6.98 -1.81 -3.65
C SER A 411 7.88 -1.04 -2.67
N ARG A 412 7.31 -0.18 -1.82
CA ARG A 412 8.08 0.55 -0.81
C ARG A 412 8.59 -0.35 0.32
N PHE A 413 7.85 -1.40 0.64
CA PHE A 413 8.19 -2.38 1.68
C PHE A 413 8.73 -3.67 1.07
N VAL A 414 9.74 -3.52 0.19
CA VAL A 414 10.30 -4.58 -0.69
C VAL A 414 10.87 -5.77 0.09
N GLU A 415 11.48 -5.56 1.26
CA GLU A 415 12.06 -6.64 2.07
C GLU A 415 11.01 -7.70 2.39
N GLU A 416 9.81 -7.28 2.81
CA GLU A 416 8.71 -8.20 3.05
C GLU A 416 8.16 -8.82 1.74
N LYS A 417 8.13 -8.05 0.66
CA LYS A 417 7.65 -8.54 -0.65
C LYS A 417 8.60 -9.58 -1.23
N ASN A 418 9.92 -9.34 -1.17
CA ASN A 418 10.92 -10.29 -1.64
C ASN A 418 10.88 -11.59 -0.84
N PHE A 419 10.69 -11.51 0.47
CA PHE A 419 10.51 -12.67 1.32
C PHE A 419 9.24 -13.45 0.93
N LYS A 420 8.09 -12.78 0.80
CA LYS A 420 6.82 -13.39 0.36
C LYS A 420 6.97 -14.05 -1.02
N ALA A 421 7.50 -13.31 -1.99
CA ALA A 421 7.73 -13.82 -3.34
C ALA A 421 8.72 -14.98 -3.36
N GLY A 422 9.75 -14.92 -2.52
CA GLY A 422 10.73 -16.00 -2.37
C GLY A 422 10.13 -17.25 -1.75
N VAL A 423 9.34 -17.13 -0.68
CA VAL A 423 8.60 -18.24 -0.08
C VAL A 423 7.60 -18.82 -1.09
N ALA A 424 6.86 -17.95 -1.81
CA ALA A 424 5.94 -18.39 -2.85
C ALA A 424 6.66 -19.17 -3.96
N ARG A 425 7.81 -18.66 -4.46
CA ARG A 425 8.61 -19.35 -5.46
C ARG A 425 9.14 -20.69 -4.98
N LEU A 426 9.63 -20.77 -3.74
CA LEU A 426 10.09 -22.04 -3.16
C LEU A 426 8.97 -23.05 -3.05
N LEU A 427 7.79 -22.61 -2.62
CA LEU A 427 6.62 -23.47 -2.48
C LEU A 427 6.04 -23.86 -3.86
N THR A 428 6.10 -23.00 -4.87
CA THR A 428 5.63 -23.28 -6.24
C THR A 428 6.64 -24.06 -7.08
N SER A 429 7.94 -23.83 -6.92
CA SER A 429 8.98 -24.55 -7.68
C SER A 429 9.09 -26.03 -7.24
N ALA A 430 8.64 -26.32 -6.04
CA ALA A 430 8.57 -27.69 -5.51
C ALA A 430 7.20 -28.37 -5.79
N ASP A 431 6.40 -27.84 -6.70
CA ASP A 431 5.00 -28.23 -6.94
C ASP A 431 4.77 -29.72 -7.21
N SER A 432 5.74 -30.40 -7.81
CA SER A 432 5.69 -31.85 -8.02
C SER A 432 6.08 -32.66 -6.78
N GLN A 433 6.70 -32.05 -5.77
CA GLN A 433 7.20 -32.68 -4.55
C GLN A 433 6.49 -32.21 -3.26
N LEU A 434 5.77 -31.11 -3.32
CA LEU A 434 5.13 -30.49 -2.14
C LEU A 434 3.96 -31.29 -1.59
N ASN A 435 3.30 -32.10 -2.40
CA ASN A 435 2.15 -32.91 -1.98
C ASN A 435 2.52 -34.36 -1.63
N THR A 436 3.79 -34.66 -1.44
CA THR A 436 4.22 -36.00 -0.98
C THR A 436 4.35 -36.03 0.54
N ALA A 437 3.96 -37.13 1.15
CA ALA A 437 4.09 -37.36 2.62
C ALA A 437 5.52 -37.13 3.13
N ASP A 438 6.52 -37.33 2.29
CA ASP A 438 7.94 -37.18 2.63
C ASP A 438 8.43 -35.72 2.60
N SER A 439 7.75 -34.81 1.90
CA SER A 439 8.16 -33.38 1.83
C SER A 439 7.91 -32.64 3.14
N GLY A 440 6.95 -33.08 3.94
CA GLY A 440 6.53 -32.43 5.17
C GLY A 440 5.86 -31.08 4.96
N VAL A 441 5.50 -30.76 3.71
CA VAL A 441 4.77 -29.54 3.32
C VAL A 441 3.56 -29.97 2.50
N SER A 442 2.39 -29.44 2.82
CA SER A 442 1.18 -29.63 2.01
C SER A 442 0.42 -28.30 1.87
N VAL A 443 -0.24 -28.15 0.73
CA VAL A 443 -1.03 -26.95 0.41
C VAL A 443 -2.49 -27.36 0.33
N VAL A 444 -3.31 -26.67 1.12
CA VAL A 444 -4.68 -27.08 1.33
C VAL A 444 -5.59 -25.88 1.63
N ASN A 445 -6.68 -25.71 0.89
CA ASN A 445 -7.70 -24.64 1.06
C ASN A 445 -7.12 -23.24 1.28
N GLY A 446 -6.11 -22.88 0.53
CA GLY A 446 -5.50 -21.56 0.70
C GLY A 446 -4.49 -21.47 1.85
N PHE A 447 -4.14 -22.57 2.50
CA PHE A 447 -3.14 -22.59 3.57
C PHE A 447 -2.01 -23.56 3.24
N VAL A 448 -0.81 -23.22 3.68
CA VAL A 448 0.37 -24.08 3.61
C VAL A 448 0.61 -24.66 4.99
N TYR A 449 0.65 -25.98 5.06
CA TYR A 449 0.99 -26.72 6.25
C TYR A 449 2.39 -27.31 6.08
N ALA A 450 3.29 -27.00 6.97
CA ALA A 450 4.65 -27.48 6.88
C ALA A 450 5.18 -27.94 8.24
N GLN A 451 6.01 -28.98 8.22
CA GLN A 451 6.75 -29.37 9.41
C GLN A 451 7.73 -28.24 9.78
N TYR A 452 7.72 -27.86 11.05
CA TYR A 452 8.50 -26.74 11.58
C TYR A 452 9.98 -26.73 11.15
N PRO A 453 10.75 -27.83 11.31
CA PRO A 453 12.16 -27.85 10.87
C PRO A 453 12.32 -27.62 9.37
N LYS A 454 11.43 -28.16 8.54
CA LYS A 454 11.52 -28.07 7.08
C LYS A 454 11.16 -26.70 6.54
N ILE A 455 10.21 -25.99 7.16
CA ILE A 455 9.88 -24.62 6.74
C ILE A 455 11.05 -23.66 7.00
N VAL A 456 11.80 -23.91 8.06
CA VAL A 456 13.01 -23.16 8.39
C VAL A 456 14.10 -23.36 7.36
N ASP A 457 14.36 -24.60 6.97
CA ASP A 457 15.35 -24.93 5.94
C ASP A 457 14.98 -24.33 4.58
N LEU A 458 13.68 -24.23 4.28
CA LEU A 458 13.17 -23.59 3.07
C LEU A 458 13.31 -22.05 3.10
N ILE A 459 13.15 -21.44 4.26
CA ILE A 459 13.19 -19.98 4.43
C ILE A 459 14.63 -19.46 4.62
N LYS A 460 15.51 -20.27 5.22
CA LYS A 460 16.91 -19.91 5.49
C LYS A 460 17.67 -19.32 4.28
N PRO A 461 17.54 -19.85 3.03
CA PRO A 461 18.20 -19.26 1.87
C PRO A 461 17.65 -17.89 1.44
N LEU A 462 16.48 -17.46 1.95
CA LEU A 462 15.83 -16.20 1.62
C LEU A 462 16.17 -15.07 2.60
N LEU A 463 16.78 -15.43 3.71
CA LEU A 463 17.25 -14.48 4.71
C LEU A 463 18.60 -13.91 4.28
N ASP A 464 18.88 -12.69 4.70
CA ASP A 464 20.18 -12.06 4.45
C ASP A 464 21.29 -12.97 4.99
N PRO A 465 22.41 -13.19 4.26
CA PRO A 465 23.56 -13.96 4.76
C PRO A 465 24.04 -13.52 6.14
N ALA A 466 23.96 -12.23 6.46
CA ALA A 466 24.29 -11.68 7.77
C ALA A 466 23.33 -12.15 8.88
N GLU A 467 22.05 -12.34 8.56
CA GLU A 467 21.05 -12.89 9.50
C GLU A 467 21.19 -14.41 9.66
N VAL A 468 21.58 -15.11 8.60
CA VAL A 468 21.81 -16.56 8.62
C VAL A 468 23.04 -16.94 9.44
N GLU A 469 24.11 -16.15 9.39
CA GLU A 469 25.31 -16.34 10.22
C GLU A 469 25.05 -16.18 11.73
N CYS A 470 24.01 -15.43 12.09
CA CYS A 470 23.59 -15.23 13.47
C CYS A 470 22.67 -16.33 14.00
N MET A 471 22.20 -17.23 13.14
CA MET A 471 21.36 -18.36 13.55
C MET A 471 22.22 -19.49 14.13
N PRO A 472 22.12 -19.82 15.42
CA PRO A 472 22.80 -20.98 15.96
C PRO A 472 22.26 -22.27 15.31
N ASN A 473 23.13 -23.30 15.20
CA ASN A 473 22.78 -24.60 14.61
C ASN A 473 21.66 -25.34 15.37
N THR A 474 21.43 -25.01 16.61
CA THR A 474 20.26 -25.38 17.39
C THR A 474 19.26 -24.25 17.28
N PHE A 475 18.11 -24.50 16.68
CA PHE A 475 17.06 -23.56 16.44
C PHE A 475 16.53 -23.03 17.79
N PRO A 476 16.91 -21.85 18.24
CA PRO A 476 16.36 -21.32 19.48
C PRO A 476 14.92 -20.93 19.22
N GLU A 477 14.08 -21.09 20.24
CA GLU A 477 12.70 -20.61 20.27
C GLU A 477 12.57 -19.14 19.79
N ARG A 478 13.62 -18.35 19.91
CA ARG A 478 13.71 -16.95 19.49
C ARG A 478 13.77 -16.68 17.99
N VAL A 479 14.44 -17.53 17.23
CA VAL A 479 14.41 -17.41 15.76
C VAL A 479 13.05 -17.82 15.25
N ALA A 480 12.41 -18.79 15.95
CA ALA A 480 11.02 -19.11 15.72
C ALA A 480 10.10 -17.94 16.01
N ASP A 481 10.30 -17.24 17.12
CA ASP A 481 9.50 -16.06 17.51
C ASP A 481 9.75 -14.88 16.55
N LYS A 482 10.98 -14.65 16.09
CA LYS A 482 11.27 -13.66 15.04
C LYS A 482 10.65 -14.01 13.70
N LEU A 483 10.73 -15.26 13.29
CA LEU A 483 10.10 -15.77 12.07
C LEU A 483 8.58 -15.75 12.18
N LEU A 484 8.03 -16.15 13.32
CA LEU A 484 6.60 -16.09 13.59
C LEU A 484 6.12 -14.64 13.74
N GLY A 485 6.89 -13.75 14.33
CA GLY A 485 6.62 -12.31 14.38
C GLY A 485 6.67 -11.66 13.00
N PHE A 486 7.55 -12.12 12.11
CA PHE A 486 7.59 -11.72 10.71
C PHE A 486 6.37 -12.25 9.94
N LEU A 487 5.96 -13.47 10.21
CA LEU A 487 4.75 -14.10 9.67
C LEU A 487 3.48 -13.51 10.28
N ASP A 488 3.52 -12.96 11.48
CA ASP A 488 2.41 -12.25 12.13
C ASP A 488 1.95 -11.03 11.34
N ASN A 489 2.85 -10.35 10.67
CA ASN A 489 2.50 -9.26 9.76
C ASN A 489 1.83 -9.74 8.47
N ILE A 490 1.84 -11.04 8.22
CA ILE A 490 1.34 -11.69 7.02
C ILE A 490 0.03 -12.44 7.33
N LEU A 491 -0.12 -12.96 8.55
CA LEU A 491 -1.29 -13.71 8.99
C LEU A 491 -2.38 -12.73 9.45
N ILE A 492 -3.50 -12.70 8.73
CA ILE A 492 -4.67 -11.90 9.08
C ILE A 492 -5.56 -12.76 9.99
N PRO A 493 -5.85 -12.33 11.22
CA PRO A 493 -6.77 -13.06 12.09
C PRO A 493 -8.21 -12.86 11.63
N ALA A 494 -8.95 -13.93 11.43
CA ALA A 494 -10.37 -13.89 11.08
C ALA A 494 -11.25 -13.44 12.26
N ASN A 495 -10.89 -13.78 13.50
CA ASN A 495 -11.58 -13.37 14.71
C ASN A 495 -10.57 -12.99 15.80
N LYS A 496 -10.82 -11.88 16.49
CA LYS A 496 -9.99 -11.37 17.59
C LYS A 496 -9.82 -12.38 18.74
N ASP A 497 -10.83 -13.21 18.99
CA ASP A 497 -10.84 -14.23 20.04
C ASP A 497 -10.01 -15.47 19.70
N GLN A 498 -9.54 -15.57 18.43
CA GLN A 498 -8.74 -16.67 17.91
C GLN A 498 -7.30 -16.25 17.57
N MET A 499 -6.88 -15.02 17.91
CA MET A 499 -5.47 -14.63 17.86
C MET A 499 -4.69 -15.41 18.91
N LEU A 500 -4.13 -16.54 18.47
CA LEU A 500 -3.16 -17.26 19.26
C LEU A 500 -1.84 -16.47 19.26
N PRO A 501 -1.18 -16.28 20.39
CA PRO A 501 0.20 -15.78 20.43
C PRO A 501 1.11 -16.59 19.50
N ALA A 502 2.21 -16.00 19.02
CA ALA A 502 3.11 -16.64 18.04
C ALA A 502 3.50 -18.08 18.41
N GLN A 503 3.70 -18.35 19.70
CA GLN A 503 3.98 -19.71 20.22
C GLN A 503 2.79 -20.67 20.11
N GLU A 504 1.58 -20.19 20.12
CA GLU A 504 0.35 -21.00 20.04
C GLU A 504 -0.07 -21.27 18.59
N ARG A 505 0.53 -20.60 17.60
CA ARG A 505 0.36 -20.88 16.15
C ARG A 505 1.15 -22.08 15.68
N LEU A 506 2.13 -22.52 16.45
CA LEU A 506 2.79 -23.80 16.23
C LEU A 506 1.83 -24.90 16.68
N LEU A 507 1.16 -25.52 15.74
CA LEU A 507 0.21 -26.58 15.99
C LEU A 507 0.92 -27.92 16.16
N HIS A 508 0.45 -28.70 17.09
CA HIS A 508 0.94 -30.08 17.33
C HIS A 508 -0.04 -31.10 16.76
N LYS A 509 0.46 -32.25 16.29
CA LYS A 509 -0.33 -33.40 15.78
C LYS A 509 -1.41 -32.95 14.78
N VAL A 510 -1.01 -32.11 13.82
CA VAL A 510 -1.91 -31.64 12.77
C VAL A 510 -2.26 -32.77 11.83
N LYS A 511 -3.55 -33.08 11.70
CA LYS A 511 -4.06 -34.08 10.76
C LYS A 511 -4.85 -33.38 9.68
N ILE A 512 -4.45 -33.55 8.43
CA ILE A 512 -5.07 -32.92 7.27
C ILE A 512 -5.55 -34.01 6.34
N GLN A 513 -6.82 -33.97 5.96
CA GLN A 513 -7.42 -34.93 5.05
C GLN A 513 -8.00 -34.21 3.83
N PRO A 514 -7.34 -34.33 2.65
CA PRO A 514 -7.89 -33.85 1.39
C PRO A 514 -9.19 -34.59 1.04
N LYS A 515 -10.17 -33.91 0.43
CA LYS A 515 -11.39 -34.55 -0.05
C LYS A 515 -11.04 -35.55 -1.16
N GLY A 516 -11.12 -36.85 -0.85
CA GLY A 516 -10.77 -37.94 -1.77
C GLY A 516 -9.29 -38.37 -1.76
N GLY A 517 -8.47 -37.87 -0.84
CA GLY A 517 -7.07 -38.22 -0.67
C GLY A 517 -6.72 -38.86 0.66
N GLU A 518 -5.45 -39.26 0.82
CA GLU A 518 -4.92 -39.79 2.08
C GLU A 518 -4.73 -38.70 3.13
N ALA A 519 -4.86 -39.08 4.41
CA ALA A 519 -4.65 -38.20 5.53
C ALA A 519 -3.16 -38.00 5.84
N TYR A 520 -2.71 -36.73 5.91
CA TYR A 520 -1.36 -36.38 6.33
C TYR A 520 -1.34 -36.00 7.82
N THR A 521 -0.36 -36.46 8.56
CA THR A 521 -0.19 -36.13 9.98
C THR A 521 1.18 -35.53 10.21
N TYR A 522 1.19 -34.34 10.82
CA TYR A 522 2.42 -33.60 11.16
C TYR A 522 2.53 -33.46 12.68
N ASP A 523 3.70 -33.73 13.26
CA ASP A 523 3.92 -33.58 14.70
C ASP A 523 3.87 -32.09 15.12
N ARG A 524 4.44 -31.19 14.29
CA ARG A 524 4.43 -29.76 14.46
C ARG A 524 4.27 -29.09 13.11
N ALA A 525 3.35 -28.17 12.97
CA ALA A 525 3.13 -27.45 11.73
C ALA A 525 2.76 -25.98 11.97
N ILE A 526 3.16 -25.13 11.04
CA ILE A 526 2.75 -23.72 10.98
C ILE A 526 1.74 -23.56 9.86
N ILE A 527 0.68 -22.80 10.09
CA ILE A 527 -0.36 -22.51 9.09
C ILE A 527 -0.07 -21.15 8.46
N LEU A 528 0.07 -21.13 7.14
CA LEU A 528 0.26 -19.92 6.34
C LEU A 528 -0.90 -19.75 5.36
N PRO A 529 -1.56 -18.59 5.29
CA PRO A 529 -2.58 -18.32 4.28
C PRO A 529 -2.01 -18.32 2.85
N LEU A 530 -2.69 -18.95 1.91
CA LEU A 530 -2.20 -19.11 0.53
C LEU A 530 -2.21 -17.79 -0.25
N SER A 531 -3.15 -16.91 0.06
CA SER A 531 -3.24 -15.56 -0.47
C SER A 531 -1.96 -14.73 -0.28
N VAL A 532 -1.26 -14.98 0.82
CA VAL A 532 0.07 -14.40 1.10
C VAL A 532 1.13 -14.87 0.10
N LEU A 533 0.94 -16.06 -0.46
CA LEU A 533 1.91 -16.76 -1.30
C LEU A 533 1.59 -16.63 -2.80
N GLU A 534 0.52 -15.93 -3.20
CA GLU A 534 0.04 -15.80 -4.60
C GLU A 534 -0.23 -17.15 -5.31
N LEU A 535 -0.52 -18.20 -4.55
CA LEU A 535 -0.86 -19.53 -5.09
C LEU A 535 -2.36 -19.60 -5.37
N ALA A 536 -2.81 -19.11 -6.50
CA ALA A 536 -4.19 -19.26 -6.95
C ALA A 536 -4.34 -20.55 -7.79
N ASN A 537 -5.46 -21.19 -7.70
CA ASN A 537 -6.23 -21.92 -8.73
C ASN A 537 -6.55 -23.41 -8.55
N ASN A 538 -6.05 -24.16 -7.58
CA ASN A 538 -6.44 -25.58 -7.43
C ASN A 538 -6.67 -26.00 -5.97
N VAL A 539 -7.53 -25.26 -5.27
CA VAL A 539 -7.81 -25.56 -3.87
C VAL A 539 -9.10 -26.36 -3.75
N THR A 540 -9.04 -27.53 -3.17
CA THR A 540 -10.20 -28.37 -2.82
C THR A 540 -10.55 -28.20 -1.34
N GLU A 541 -11.85 -28.19 -1.02
CA GLU A 541 -12.37 -28.08 0.37
C GLU A 541 -11.76 -29.14 1.30
N LEU A 542 -11.39 -28.75 2.53
CA LEU A 542 -10.78 -29.59 3.54
C LEU A 542 -11.38 -29.43 4.92
N GLU A 543 -11.42 -30.55 5.63
CA GLU A 543 -11.58 -30.59 7.08
C GLU A 543 -10.22 -30.85 7.74
N GLY A 544 -9.78 -29.95 8.62
CA GLY A 544 -8.54 -30.09 9.38
C GLY A 544 -8.80 -30.07 10.87
N LYS A 545 -8.10 -30.92 11.61
CA LYS A 545 -8.04 -30.91 13.07
C LYS A 545 -6.60 -30.73 13.50
N ALA A 546 -6.39 -29.91 14.49
CA ALA A 546 -5.09 -29.69 15.09
C ALA A 546 -5.20 -29.70 16.61
N THR A 547 -4.10 -29.93 17.28
CA THR A 547 -4.03 -29.87 18.74
C THR A 547 -3.11 -28.71 19.13
N ASP A 548 -3.59 -27.82 20.01
CA ASP A 548 -2.77 -26.73 20.53
C ASP A 548 -1.65 -27.28 21.46
N PRO A 549 -0.66 -26.47 21.82
CA PRO A 549 0.40 -26.87 22.75
C PRO A 549 -0.13 -27.35 24.13
N LYS A 550 -1.36 -26.98 24.49
CA LYS A 550 -2.02 -27.38 25.75
C LYS A 550 -2.85 -28.66 25.62
N GLY A 551 -2.86 -29.28 24.42
CA GLY A 551 -3.56 -30.56 24.19
C GLY A 551 -5.04 -30.44 23.82
N LYS A 552 -5.54 -29.21 23.51
CA LYS A 552 -6.92 -28.99 23.10
C LYS A 552 -7.07 -29.13 21.58
N GLU A 553 -8.08 -29.87 21.13
CA GLU A 553 -8.40 -29.97 19.70
C GLU A 553 -8.94 -28.64 19.18
N ILE A 554 -8.37 -28.18 18.08
CA ILE A 554 -8.79 -26.99 17.33
C ILE A 554 -9.26 -27.46 15.95
N ASN A 555 -10.48 -27.08 15.56
CA ASN A 555 -10.92 -27.22 14.19
C ASN A 555 -10.26 -26.10 13.36
N LEU A 556 -9.59 -26.47 12.28
CA LEU A 556 -9.02 -25.53 11.34
C LEU A 556 -10.16 -24.95 10.52
N ASP A 557 -10.53 -23.71 10.82
CA ASP A 557 -11.62 -23.03 10.14
C ASP A 557 -11.13 -22.50 8.79
N THR A 558 -11.79 -22.89 7.72
CA THR A 558 -11.50 -22.45 6.35
C THR A 558 -12.15 -21.09 6.00
N SER A 559 -12.94 -20.51 6.90
CA SER A 559 -13.58 -19.21 6.70
C SER A 559 -12.58 -18.02 6.66
N PHE A 560 -11.32 -18.26 6.95
CA PHE A 560 -10.23 -17.26 6.83
C PHE A 560 -10.00 -16.74 5.42
N ILE A 561 -10.40 -17.50 4.39
CA ILE A 561 -10.16 -17.15 2.99
C ILE A 561 -11.05 -15.98 2.54
N ASP A 562 -12.27 -15.89 3.08
CA ASP A 562 -13.23 -14.86 2.69
C ASP A 562 -13.01 -13.48 3.34
N ASN A 563 -12.07 -13.36 4.26
CA ASN A 563 -11.81 -12.15 5.03
C ASN A 563 -10.49 -11.46 4.69
N GLU A 564 -9.89 -11.72 3.52
CA GLU A 564 -8.81 -10.84 3.06
C GLU A 564 -9.34 -9.40 2.95
N PRO A 565 -8.65 -8.41 3.54
CA PRO A 565 -8.97 -7.03 3.21
C PRO A 565 -8.83 -6.89 1.70
N SER A 566 -9.83 -6.31 1.06
CA SER A 566 -9.77 -6.06 -0.38
C SER A 566 -8.44 -5.38 -0.69
N ARG A 567 -7.85 -5.67 -1.84
CA ARG A 567 -6.58 -5.03 -2.26
C ARG A 567 -6.64 -3.49 -2.24
N GLY A 568 -7.85 -2.92 -2.24
CA GLY A 568 -8.09 -1.48 -2.23
C GLY A 568 -8.08 -0.83 -0.85
N THR A 569 -8.36 -1.54 0.25
CA THR A 569 -8.42 -0.95 1.60
C THR A 569 -7.08 -1.06 2.34
N LEU A 570 -6.90 -0.23 3.38
CA LEU A 570 -5.78 -0.40 4.31
C LEU A 570 -6.02 -1.60 5.23
N SER A 571 -4.93 -2.22 5.67
CA SER A 571 -4.91 -3.20 6.75
C SER A 571 -4.22 -2.62 7.99
N ASN A 572 -4.41 -3.26 9.14
CA ASN A 572 -3.68 -2.90 10.37
C ASN A 572 -2.16 -3.01 10.14
N SER A 573 -1.74 -4.04 9.42
CA SER A 573 -0.34 -4.27 9.05
C SER A 573 0.23 -3.11 8.23
N ASP A 574 -0.54 -2.56 7.28
CA ASP A 574 -0.09 -1.43 6.45
C ASP A 574 0.22 -0.20 7.31
N ILE A 575 -0.64 0.11 8.27
CA ILE A 575 -0.46 1.25 9.18
C ILE A 575 0.82 1.06 10.03
N ILE A 576 1.01 -0.14 10.56
CA ILE A 576 2.21 -0.47 11.36
C ILE A 576 3.47 -0.34 10.52
N LYS A 577 3.47 -0.83 9.28
CA LYS A 577 4.60 -0.71 8.34
C LYS A 577 4.99 0.73 8.08
N VAL A 578 4.00 1.60 7.86
CA VAL A 578 4.24 3.04 7.65
C VAL A 578 4.90 3.65 8.87
N ILE A 579 4.41 3.36 10.08
CA ILE A 579 5.00 3.89 11.32
C ILE A 579 6.42 3.35 11.52
N ARG A 580 6.64 2.05 11.34
CA ARG A 580 7.98 1.44 11.44
C ARG A 580 8.98 2.08 10.48
N TYR A 581 8.58 2.26 9.24
CA TYR A 581 9.44 2.87 8.23
C TYR A 581 9.75 4.33 8.57
N LEU A 582 8.77 5.09 9.05
CA LEU A 582 8.98 6.46 9.50
C LEU A 582 9.95 6.54 10.70
N VAL A 583 9.85 5.60 11.65
CA VAL A 583 10.81 5.47 12.76
C VAL A 583 12.21 5.12 12.23
N LYS A 584 12.33 4.22 11.25
CA LYS A 584 13.62 3.91 10.59
C LYS A 584 14.23 5.13 9.93
N ILE A 585 13.43 5.96 9.25
CA ILE A 585 13.91 7.24 8.66
C ILE A 585 14.40 8.19 9.77
N ARG A 586 13.64 8.31 10.86
CA ARG A 586 14.05 9.15 12.00
C ARG A 586 15.37 8.69 12.62
N ASN A 587 15.62 7.40 12.65
CA ASN A 587 16.87 6.77 13.11
C ASN A 587 17.99 6.85 12.05
N GLY A 588 17.75 7.39 10.85
CA GLY A 588 18.75 7.52 9.79
C GLY A 588 19.06 6.22 9.03
N LYS A 589 18.24 5.18 9.20
CA LYS A 589 18.40 3.88 8.51
C LYS A 589 17.80 3.88 7.09
N GLU A 590 16.88 4.80 6.83
CA GLU A 590 16.15 4.90 5.56
C GLU A 590 16.10 6.34 5.05
N THR A 591 15.74 6.50 3.77
CA THR A 591 15.70 7.80 3.10
C THR A 591 14.27 8.26 2.83
N ILE A 592 14.11 9.58 2.74
CA ILE A 592 12.85 10.22 2.32
C ILE A 592 12.63 10.07 0.83
N ASP A 593 11.37 10.29 0.41
CA ASP A 593 10.99 10.25 -1.00
C ASP A 593 11.25 11.57 -1.71
N ASP A 594 11.59 11.49 -2.98
CA ASP A 594 11.56 12.63 -3.88
C ASP A 594 10.15 12.75 -4.49
N ILE A 595 9.44 13.80 -4.09
CA ILE A 595 8.04 14.02 -4.47
C ILE A 595 7.91 14.34 -5.96
N ASP A 596 8.90 14.99 -6.55
CA ASP A 596 8.87 15.45 -7.95
C ASP A 596 9.36 14.40 -8.95
N HIS A 597 9.87 13.28 -8.45
CA HIS A 597 10.24 12.13 -9.24
C HIS A 597 9.04 11.58 -10.04
N LEU A 598 9.15 11.35 -11.35
CA LEU A 598 8.06 10.82 -12.18
C LEU A 598 7.64 9.39 -11.85
N GLY A 599 8.37 8.70 -11.00
CA GLY A 599 7.93 7.47 -10.34
C GLY A 599 6.91 7.72 -9.22
N ASN A 600 6.79 8.93 -8.71
CA ASN A 600 5.86 9.36 -7.67
C ASN A 600 4.72 10.22 -8.20
N ARG A 601 4.84 10.69 -9.43
CA ARG A 601 3.82 11.44 -10.15
C ARG A 601 3.33 10.61 -11.33
N ARG A 602 2.03 10.49 -11.48
CA ARG A 602 1.39 9.75 -12.58
C ARG A 602 0.49 10.64 -13.41
N ILE A 603 0.16 10.17 -14.60
CA ILE A 603 -0.78 10.84 -15.49
C ILE A 603 -2.16 10.22 -15.35
N ARG A 604 -3.14 11.10 -15.21
CA ARG A 604 -4.55 10.78 -15.30
C ARG A 604 -5.07 11.27 -16.64
N SER A 605 -5.36 10.33 -17.54
CA SER A 605 -5.89 10.64 -18.88
C SER A 605 -7.40 10.82 -18.86
N VAL A 606 -7.98 11.21 -19.99
CA VAL A 606 -9.42 11.51 -20.12
C VAL A 606 -10.33 10.36 -19.68
N GLY A 607 -9.98 9.12 -19.99
CA GLY A 607 -10.79 7.95 -19.63
C GLY A 607 -10.93 7.79 -18.13
N GLU A 608 -9.85 7.90 -17.40
CA GLU A 608 -9.85 7.81 -15.92
C GLU A 608 -10.61 8.99 -15.28
N MET A 609 -10.44 10.21 -15.81
CA MET A 609 -11.17 11.37 -15.31
C MET A 609 -12.67 11.26 -15.56
N ALA A 610 -13.06 10.78 -16.74
CA ALA A 610 -14.46 10.53 -17.07
C ALA A 610 -15.08 9.42 -16.19
N GLU A 611 -14.34 8.35 -15.92
CA GLU A 611 -14.75 7.29 -14.99
C GLU A 611 -15.04 7.85 -13.61
N ASN A 612 -14.15 8.69 -13.08
CA ASN A 612 -14.33 9.28 -11.75
C ASN A 612 -15.59 10.14 -11.65
N GLN A 613 -15.86 10.94 -12.67
CA GLN A 613 -17.08 11.75 -12.70
C GLN A 613 -18.33 10.90 -12.86
N PHE A 614 -18.27 9.87 -13.69
CA PHE A 614 -19.35 8.90 -13.84
C PHE A 614 -19.66 8.20 -12.51
N ARG A 615 -18.64 7.75 -11.80
CA ARG A 615 -18.75 7.13 -10.47
C ARG A 615 -19.40 8.06 -9.44
N ILE A 616 -19.03 9.35 -9.41
CA ILE A 616 -19.66 10.35 -8.53
C ILE A 616 -21.16 10.44 -8.82
N GLY A 617 -21.54 10.47 -10.10
CA GLY A 617 -22.94 10.43 -10.51
C GLY A 617 -23.64 9.15 -10.07
N LEU A 618 -22.98 8.00 -10.24
CA LEU A 618 -23.51 6.68 -9.92
C LEU A 618 -23.73 6.47 -8.42
N VAL A 619 -22.83 6.96 -7.57
CA VAL A 619 -22.97 6.92 -6.09
C VAL A 619 -24.18 7.75 -5.62
N ARG A 620 -24.47 8.87 -6.28
CA ARG A 620 -25.70 9.63 -6.00
C ARG A 620 -26.96 8.83 -6.37
N VAL A 621 -26.91 8.10 -7.48
CA VAL A 621 -28.00 7.19 -7.89
C VAL A 621 -28.14 6.04 -6.90
N GLU A 622 -27.04 5.42 -6.49
CA GLU A 622 -27.03 4.34 -5.47
C GLU A 622 -27.78 4.75 -4.20
N ARG A 623 -27.47 5.95 -3.67
CA ARG A 623 -28.14 6.46 -2.46
C ARG A 623 -29.64 6.59 -2.65
N ALA A 624 -30.08 7.15 -3.78
CA ALA A 624 -31.49 7.28 -4.12
C ALA A 624 -32.19 5.92 -4.32
N VAL A 625 -31.48 4.96 -4.91
CA VAL A 625 -31.98 3.59 -5.10
C VAL A 625 -32.14 2.87 -3.75
N LYS A 626 -31.14 2.95 -2.87
CA LYS A 626 -31.21 2.37 -1.51
C LYS A 626 -32.41 2.92 -0.71
N GLU A 627 -32.65 4.22 -0.80
CA GLU A 627 -33.80 4.86 -0.16
C GLU A 627 -35.13 4.34 -0.75
N ARG A 628 -35.28 4.29 -2.08
CA ARG A 628 -36.47 3.78 -2.75
C ARG A 628 -36.74 2.30 -2.48
N LEU A 629 -35.69 1.47 -2.49
CA LEU A 629 -35.80 0.03 -2.14
C LEU A 629 -36.24 -0.18 -0.68
N SER A 630 -36.02 0.80 0.19
CA SER A 630 -36.39 0.71 1.61
C SER A 630 -37.77 1.25 1.93
N LEU A 631 -38.25 2.23 1.16
CA LEU A 631 -39.54 2.92 1.40
C LEU A 631 -40.67 2.41 0.48
N GLY A 632 -40.36 1.78 -0.64
CA GLY A 632 -41.30 1.42 -1.69
C GLY A 632 -42.01 0.08 -1.49
N ASP A 633 -43.19 -0.02 -2.12
CA ASP A 633 -43.89 -1.30 -2.27
C ASP A 633 -43.18 -2.10 -3.37
N LEU A 634 -42.32 -3.03 -2.95
CA LEU A 634 -41.39 -3.75 -3.83
C LEU A 634 -42.09 -4.64 -4.85
N ASP A 635 -43.35 -5.05 -4.58
CA ASP A 635 -44.06 -6.07 -5.39
C ASP A 635 -44.40 -5.62 -6.82
N ASN A 636 -44.47 -4.29 -7.06
CA ASN A 636 -44.77 -3.72 -8.38
C ASN A 636 -43.67 -2.85 -9.01
N THR A 637 -42.52 -2.70 -8.34
CA THR A 637 -41.47 -1.78 -8.78
C THR A 637 -40.58 -2.41 -9.85
N THR A 638 -40.29 -1.67 -10.92
CA THR A 638 -39.38 -2.09 -12.00
C THR A 638 -37.98 -1.47 -11.84
N PRO A 639 -36.90 -2.04 -12.39
CA PRO A 639 -35.56 -1.44 -12.38
C PRO A 639 -35.53 -0.02 -12.94
N GLN A 640 -36.35 0.28 -13.96
CA GLN A 640 -36.42 1.60 -14.60
C GLN A 640 -36.99 2.69 -13.67
N GLU A 641 -37.92 2.34 -12.80
CA GLU A 641 -38.50 3.29 -11.83
C GLU A 641 -37.55 3.60 -10.67
N LEU A 642 -36.70 2.65 -10.35
CA LEU A 642 -35.69 2.82 -9.28
C LEU A 642 -34.57 3.80 -9.67
N ILE A 643 -34.23 3.89 -10.95
CA ILE A 643 -33.07 4.63 -11.41
C ILE A 643 -33.44 6.01 -11.96
N ASN A 644 -32.71 7.01 -11.51
CA ASN A 644 -32.77 8.36 -12.08
C ASN A 644 -31.42 8.71 -12.74
N ALA A 645 -31.42 8.85 -14.05
CA ALA A 645 -30.22 9.18 -14.84
C ALA A 645 -29.74 10.62 -14.70
N LYS A 646 -30.53 11.54 -14.14
CA LYS A 646 -30.18 12.99 -14.06
C LYS A 646 -28.86 13.27 -13.32
N PRO A 647 -28.56 12.64 -12.16
CA PRO A 647 -27.29 12.89 -11.45
C PRO A 647 -26.05 12.48 -12.26
N ILE A 648 -26.12 11.42 -13.04
CA ILE A 648 -25.03 10.95 -13.90
C ILE A 648 -24.85 11.95 -15.06
N SER A 649 -25.93 12.28 -15.76
CA SER A 649 -25.89 13.24 -16.87
C SER A 649 -25.39 14.61 -16.43
N ALA A 650 -25.73 15.06 -15.22
CA ALA A 650 -25.27 16.32 -14.66
C ALA A 650 -23.75 16.30 -14.40
N ALA A 651 -23.23 15.25 -13.76
CA ALA A 651 -21.81 15.09 -13.47
C ALA A 651 -20.96 15.06 -14.76
N ILE A 652 -21.40 14.33 -15.77
CA ILE A 652 -20.72 14.25 -17.06
C ILE A 652 -20.75 15.61 -17.80
N LYS A 653 -21.90 16.28 -17.85
CA LYS A 653 -22.02 17.60 -18.47
C LYS A 653 -21.13 18.65 -17.78
N GLU A 654 -21.07 18.62 -16.46
CA GLU A 654 -20.20 19.51 -15.69
C GLU A 654 -18.72 19.27 -16.03
N PHE A 655 -18.30 18.01 -16.11
CA PHE A 655 -16.92 17.68 -16.43
C PHE A 655 -16.53 18.13 -17.83
N TYR A 656 -17.25 17.72 -18.88
CA TYR A 656 -16.87 18.06 -20.26
C TYR A 656 -17.11 19.52 -20.59
N GLY A 657 -18.07 20.19 -19.97
CA GLY A 657 -18.43 21.59 -20.25
C GLY A 657 -17.66 22.62 -19.43
N SER A 658 -17.39 22.35 -18.16
CA SER A 658 -16.93 23.35 -17.19
C SER A 658 -15.64 23.00 -16.47
N SER A 659 -15.07 21.81 -16.64
CA SER A 659 -13.82 21.44 -16.00
C SER A 659 -12.65 22.29 -16.53
N GLN A 660 -11.72 22.64 -15.65
CA GLN A 660 -10.48 23.32 -16.01
C GLN A 660 -9.61 22.53 -17.00
N LEU A 661 -9.75 21.20 -17.02
CA LEU A 661 -9.00 20.30 -17.91
C LEU A 661 -9.69 20.09 -19.25
N SER A 662 -11.00 20.37 -19.37
CA SER A 662 -11.72 20.40 -20.65
C SER A 662 -11.60 21.78 -21.25
N GLN A 663 -10.78 21.95 -22.27
CA GLN A 663 -10.42 23.25 -22.86
C GLN A 663 -10.89 23.33 -24.33
N PHE A 664 -11.16 24.52 -24.79
CA PHE A 664 -11.31 24.74 -26.23
C PHE A 664 -10.03 24.33 -26.93
N MET A 665 -10.16 23.63 -28.04
CA MET A 665 -9.01 23.21 -28.83
C MET A 665 -8.33 24.40 -29.49
N ASP A 666 -7.03 24.52 -29.35
CA ASP A 666 -6.18 25.44 -30.11
C ASP A 666 -6.12 25.00 -31.57
N GLN A 667 -6.86 25.64 -32.44
CA GLN A 667 -7.08 25.24 -33.84
C GLN A 667 -6.47 26.24 -34.83
N ASN A 668 -5.27 26.76 -34.57
CA ASN A 668 -4.57 27.65 -35.47
C ASN A 668 -3.96 26.94 -36.69
N ASN A 669 -3.37 25.77 -36.43
CA ASN A 669 -2.79 24.87 -37.43
C ASN A 669 -2.79 23.43 -36.91
N PRO A 670 -2.55 22.41 -37.79
CA PRO A 670 -2.56 21.02 -37.35
C PRO A 670 -1.54 20.71 -36.23
N LEU A 671 -0.39 21.37 -36.22
CA LEU A 671 0.60 21.19 -35.17
C LEU A 671 0.13 21.67 -33.80
N SER A 672 -0.57 22.82 -33.74
CA SER A 672 -1.13 23.31 -32.47
C SER A 672 -2.19 22.37 -31.91
N GLU A 673 -3.00 21.75 -32.75
CA GLU A 673 -3.97 20.74 -32.35
C GLU A 673 -3.29 19.52 -31.75
N VAL A 674 -2.27 18.96 -32.40
CA VAL A 674 -1.51 17.80 -31.89
C VAL A 674 -0.82 18.13 -30.57
N THR A 675 -0.20 19.30 -30.47
CA THR A 675 0.47 19.76 -29.26
C THR A 675 -0.52 19.90 -28.09
N HIS A 676 -1.70 20.46 -28.33
CA HIS A 676 -2.73 20.60 -27.30
C HIS A 676 -3.23 19.24 -26.78
N LYS A 677 -3.40 18.26 -27.66
CA LYS A 677 -3.83 16.89 -27.30
C LYS A 677 -2.76 16.12 -26.52
N ARG A 678 -1.49 16.49 -26.65
CA ARG A 678 -0.35 15.89 -25.93
C ARG A 678 0.08 16.70 -24.70
N ARG A 679 -0.66 17.75 -24.34
CA ARG A 679 -0.36 18.57 -23.17
C ARG A 679 -0.67 17.84 -21.87
N ILE A 680 0.16 18.09 -20.88
CA ILE A 680 0.04 17.53 -19.54
C ILE A 680 0.03 18.68 -18.54
N SER A 681 -1.03 18.78 -17.75
CA SER A 681 -1.23 19.84 -16.77
C SER A 681 -1.11 19.31 -15.35
N ALA A 682 -0.36 20.00 -14.48
CA ALA A 682 -0.33 19.73 -13.05
C ALA A 682 -1.48 20.38 -12.28
N LEU A 683 -2.27 21.22 -12.96
CA LEU A 683 -3.42 21.95 -12.41
C LEU A 683 -4.69 21.09 -12.42
N GLY A 684 -5.77 21.60 -11.86
CA GLY A 684 -7.10 20.99 -11.91
C GLY A 684 -7.51 20.32 -10.60
N PRO A 685 -8.65 19.63 -10.61
CA PRO A 685 -9.19 18.96 -9.41
C PRO A 685 -8.22 17.92 -8.85
N GLY A 686 -7.89 18.03 -7.56
CA GLY A 686 -6.91 17.15 -6.92
C GLY A 686 -5.44 17.41 -7.30
N GLY A 687 -5.16 18.42 -8.14
CA GLY A 687 -3.82 18.86 -8.52
C GLY A 687 -3.33 20.08 -7.74
N LEU A 688 -2.31 20.73 -8.29
CA LEU A 688 -1.71 21.93 -7.72
C LEU A 688 -2.54 23.20 -8.06
N THR A 689 -2.43 24.23 -7.21
CA THR A 689 -2.89 25.59 -7.53
C THR A 689 -1.68 26.45 -7.86
N ARG A 690 -1.85 27.43 -8.75
CA ARG A 690 -0.75 28.30 -9.22
C ARG A 690 -0.03 28.99 -8.07
N GLU A 691 -0.78 29.48 -7.09
CA GLU A 691 -0.29 30.26 -5.96
C GLU A 691 0.47 29.39 -4.95
N ARG A 692 0.16 28.10 -4.87
CA ARG A 692 0.77 27.16 -3.93
C ARG A 692 1.91 26.34 -4.54
N ALA A 693 2.12 26.43 -5.85
CA ALA A 693 3.19 25.75 -6.53
C ALA A 693 4.52 26.46 -6.29
N GLY A 694 5.43 25.82 -5.57
CA GLY A 694 6.80 26.28 -5.35
C GLY A 694 7.68 26.16 -6.59
N PHE A 695 8.94 26.57 -6.50
CA PHE A 695 9.91 26.44 -7.59
C PHE A 695 10.22 24.95 -7.90
N GLU A 696 10.28 24.10 -6.89
CA GLU A 696 10.67 22.70 -7.02
C GLU A 696 9.78 21.92 -8.01
N VAL A 697 8.45 22.14 -7.93
CA VAL A 697 7.50 21.44 -8.84
C VAL A 697 7.50 22.02 -10.26
N ARG A 698 8.10 23.21 -10.47
CA ARG A 698 8.20 23.89 -11.76
C ARG A 698 9.51 23.61 -12.47
N ASP A 699 10.52 23.14 -11.74
CA ASP A 699 11.85 22.85 -12.27
C ASP A 699 11.83 21.56 -13.12
N VAL A 700 12.82 21.44 -13.99
CA VAL A 700 13.06 20.21 -14.75
C VAL A 700 13.75 19.18 -13.87
N HIS A 701 13.10 18.05 -13.70
CA HIS A 701 13.64 16.94 -12.93
C HIS A 701 14.42 15.97 -13.84
N PRO A 702 15.49 15.30 -13.39
CA PRO A 702 16.22 14.32 -14.19
C PRO A 702 15.35 13.20 -14.79
N THR A 703 14.28 12.79 -14.12
CA THR A 703 13.33 11.77 -14.61
C THR A 703 12.44 12.27 -15.75
N HIS A 704 12.44 13.56 -16.07
CA HIS A 704 11.74 14.11 -17.23
C HIS A 704 12.40 13.67 -18.56
N TYR A 705 13.64 13.21 -18.53
CA TYR A 705 14.37 12.78 -19.73
C TYR A 705 13.59 11.71 -20.49
N GLY A 706 13.35 11.98 -21.78
CA GLY A 706 12.57 11.10 -22.66
C GLY A 706 11.06 11.02 -22.37
N ARG A 707 10.55 11.71 -21.36
CA ARG A 707 9.13 11.66 -20.91
C ARG A 707 8.41 12.98 -21.08
N LEU A 708 8.97 14.05 -20.56
CA LEU A 708 8.43 15.40 -20.66
C LEU A 708 9.41 16.32 -21.36
N CYS A 709 8.93 17.15 -22.28
CA CYS A 709 9.77 18.13 -22.94
C CYS A 709 10.26 19.19 -21.94
N PRO A 710 11.58 19.44 -21.83
CA PRO A 710 12.11 20.40 -20.88
C PRO A 710 11.95 21.85 -21.34
N ILE A 711 11.58 22.08 -22.60
CA ILE A 711 11.56 23.41 -23.23
C ILE A 711 10.14 23.92 -23.38
N GLU A 712 9.22 23.08 -23.83
CA GLU A 712 7.85 23.47 -24.16
C GLU A 712 6.99 23.62 -22.89
N THR A 713 6.92 24.84 -22.38
CA THR A 713 6.10 25.24 -21.23
C THR A 713 5.67 26.68 -21.40
N PRO A 714 4.49 27.12 -20.89
CA PRO A 714 4.08 28.50 -20.93
C PRO A 714 5.03 29.44 -20.19
N GLU A 715 5.07 30.68 -20.60
CA GLU A 715 5.66 31.79 -19.82
C GLU A 715 4.65 32.32 -18.81
N GLY A 716 5.13 32.81 -17.66
CA GLY A 716 4.29 33.41 -16.61
C GLY A 716 3.84 32.46 -15.51
N PRO A 717 2.64 32.62 -14.93
CA PRO A 717 2.20 31.91 -13.73
C PRO A 717 2.11 30.39 -13.87
N ASN A 718 1.99 29.89 -15.09
CA ASN A 718 1.84 28.47 -15.40
C ASN A 718 3.16 27.79 -15.79
N ILE A 719 4.30 28.49 -15.73
CA ILE A 719 5.59 27.91 -16.07
C ILE A 719 5.86 26.63 -15.27
N GLY A 720 6.31 25.58 -15.94
CA GLY A 720 6.61 24.28 -15.32
C GLY A 720 5.40 23.48 -14.81
N LEU A 721 4.19 24.05 -14.81
CA LEU A 721 2.96 23.37 -14.41
C LEU A 721 2.20 22.77 -15.59
N ILE A 722 2.41 23.32 -16.78
CA ILE A 722 1.85 22.81 -18.03
C ILE A 722 3.02 22.40 -18.90
N ASN A 723 3.11 21.12 -19.22
CA ASN A 723 4.20 20.52 -19.94
C ASN A 723 3.66 19.76 -21.16
N SER A 724 4.54 19.36 -22.05
CA SER A 724 4.23 18.53 -23.22
C SER A 724 4.89 17.18 -23.12
N LEU A 725 4.17 16.15 -23.54
CA LEU A 725 4.67 14.77 -23.61
C LEU A 725 5.77 14.67 -24.66
N ALA A 726 6.90 14.04 -24.33
CA ALA A 726 7.95 13.75 -25.31
C ALA A 726 7.44 12.82 -26.43
N VAL A 727 8.05 12.89 -27.61
CA VAL A 727 7.55 12.21 -28.81
C VAL A 727 7.43 10.69 -28.62
N PHE A 728 8.43 10.05 -28.07
CA PHE A 728 8.46 8.59 -27.87
C PHE A 728 7.92 8.13 -26.51
N ALA A 729 7.50 9.05 -25.66
CA ALA A 729 6.92 8.71 -24.37
C ALA A 729 5.51 8.14 -24.53
N ARG A 730 5.18 7.17 -23.70
CA ARG A 730 3.83 6.61 -23.56
C ARG A 730 3.44 6.48 -22.10
N CYS A 731 2.16 6.32 -21.83
CA CYS A 731 1.63 5.93 -20.52
C CYS A 731 1.57 4.41 -20.42
N ASN A 732 1.98 3.84 -19.28
CA ASN A 732 1.69 2.45 -18.96
C ASN A 732 0.28 2.29 -18.36
N ASP A 733 -0.12 1.04 -18.08
CA ASP A 733 -1.44 0.72 -17.53
C ASP A 733 -1.70 1.34 -16.15
N TYR A 734 -0.63 1.66 -15.40
CA TYR A 734 -0.69 2.34 -14.11
C TYR A 734 -0.68 3.88 -14.21
N GLY A 735 -0.54 4.43 -15.41
CA GLY A 735 -0.49 5.88 -15.66
C GLY A 735 0.89 6.51 -15.49
N PHE A 736 1.96 5.74 -15.31
CA PHE A 736 3.34 6.26 -15.29
C PHE A 736 3.87 6.42 -16.70
N LEU A 737 4.70 7.44 -16.89
CA LEU A 737 5.36 7.69 -18.17
C LEU A 737 6.52 6.73 -18.39
N GLU A 738 6.55 6.12 -19.54
CA GLU A 738 7.60 5.24 -20.02
C GLU A 738 8.29 5.81 -21.23
N THR A 739 9.56 5.48 -21.39
CA THR A 739 10.37 5.84 -22.55
C THR A 739 11.15 4.62 -23.05
N PRO A 740 11.37 4.47 -24.37
CA PRO A 740 12.06 3.31 -24.90
C PRO A 740 13.57 3.40 -24.70
N TYR A 741 14.17 2.28 -24.33
CA TYR A 741 15.61 2.08 -24.20
C TYR A 741 16.05 0.82 -24.94
N ARG A 742 17.29 0.79 -25.40
CA ARG A 742 17.94 -0.38 -25.99
C ARG A 742 18.88 -1.02 -25.00
N PHE A 743 18.96 -2.33 -25.02
CA PHE A 743 19.92 -3.05 -24.20
C PHE A 743 21.33 -2.99 -24.76
N VAL A 744 22.32 -2.90 -23.89
CA VAL A 744 23.73 -3.04 -24.22
C VAL A 744 24.26 -4.31 -23.58
N LYS A 745 24.77 -5.24 -24.40
CA LYS A 745 25.41 -6.47 -23.92
C LYS A 745 26.86 -6.50 -24.46
N ASP A 746 27.82 -6.66 -23.59
CA ASP A 746 29.24 -6.72 -23.90
C ASP A 746 29.73 -5.56 -24.82
N GLY A 747 29.19 -4.36 -24.59
CA GLY A 747 29.53 -3.16 -25.36
C GLY A 747 28.85 -3.06 -26.73
N VAL A 748 27.94 -3.98 -27.08
CA VAL A 748 27.15 -3.96 -28.31
C VAL A 748 25.70 -3.60 -27.99
N VAL A 749 25.16 -2.63 -28.70
CA VAL A 749 23.78 -2.16 -28.57
C VAL A 749 22.85 -3.09 -29.35
N SER A 750 21.85 -3.67 -28.66
CA SER A 750 20.86 -4.54 -29.30
C SER A 750 19.82 -3.75 -30.11
N GLU A 751 19.13 -4.41 -31.03
CA GLU A 751 18.00 -3.82 -31.77
C GLU A 751 16.69 -3.87 -30.96
N GLU A 752 16.64 -4.63 -29.85
CA GLU A 752 15.46 -4.76 -28.99
C GLU A 752 15.24 -3.51 -28.14
N PHE A 753 13.99 -3.11 -28.06
CA PHE A 753 13.56 -1.97 -27.23
C PHE A 753 12.78 -2.45 -26.03
N GLN A 754 13.06 -1.85 -24.89
CA GLN A 754 12.23 -1.98 -23.69
C GLN A 754 11.76 -0.59 -23.24
N TYR A 755 10.47 -0.50 -22.93
CA TYR A 755 9.93 0.70 -22.31
C TYR A 755 10.13 0.61 -20.80
N LEU A 756 10.75 1.62 -20.22
CA LEU A 756 11.04 1.71 -18.80
C LEU A 756 10.33 2.91 -18.18
N SER A 757 9.68 2.68 -17.04
CA SER A 757 9.19 3.75 -16.18
C SER A 757 10.35 4.43 -15.44
N ALA A 758 10.11 5.58 -14.81
CA ALA A 758 11.14 6.25 -14.02
C ALA A 758 11.60 5.43 -12.79
N ILE A 759 10.75 4.53 -12.29
CA ILE A 759 11.09 3.62 -11.19
C ILE A 759 12.05 2.54 -11.67
N ASP A 760 11.73 1.90 -12.79
CA ASP A 760 12.51 0.79 -13.35
C ASP A 760 13.85 1.28 -13.86
N GLU A 761 13.88 2.49 -14.43
CA GLU A 761 15.08 3.15 -14.95
C GLU A 761 16.19 3.28 -13.88
N GLY A 762 15.80 3.54 -12.61
CA GLY A 762 16.74 3.68 -11.50
C GLY A 762 17.59 2.44 -11.21
N GLN A 763 17.21 1.27 -11.74
CA GLN A 763 17.96 0.03 -11.56
C GLN A 763 19.09 -0.15 -12.58
N TYR A 764 19.09 0.63 -13.68
CA TYR A 764 20.00 0.50 -14.80
C TYR A 764 20.95 1.70 -14.92
N VAL A 765 22.16 1.43 -15.45
CA VAL A 765 23.08 2.46 -15.91
C VAL A 765 22.71 2.81 -17.35
N ILE A 766 22.35 4.06 -17.61
CA ILE A 766 21.81 4.50 -18.90
C ILE A 766 22.77 5.45 -19.58
N ALA A 767 23.26 5.04 -20.76
CA ALA A 767 24.08 5.87 -21.63
C ALA A 767 23.22 6.79 -22.51
N GLN A 768 23.80 7.88 -22.97
CA GLN A 768 23.13 8.80 -23.89
C GLN A 768 22.93 8.18 -25.28
N ALA A 769 21.82 8.49 -25.93
CA ALA A 769 21.48 8.01 -27.27
C ALA A 769 22.45 8.50 -28.39
N ASN A 770 23.22 9.58 -28.11
CA ASN A 770 24.20 10.15 -29.04
C ASN A 770 25.59 9.49 -28.97
N THR A 771 25.74 8.42 -28.19
CA THR A 771 26.98 7.65 -28.11
C THR A 771 27.40 7.14 -29.51
N ASP A 772 28.68 7.33 -29.86
CA ASP A 772 29.18 6.88 -31.16
C ASP A 772 29.28 5.36 -31.22
N LEU A 773 28.65 4.79 -32.25
CA LEU A 773 28.59 3.36 -32.48
C LEU A 773 29.30 3.01 -33.80
N ASP A 774 29.89 1.83 -33.84
CA ASP A 774 30.42 1.21 -35.07
C ASP A 774 29.27 0.67 -35.94
N GLU A 775 29.55 0.28 -37.18
CA GLU A 775 28.58 -0.33 -38.12
C GLU A 775 27.88 -1.57 -37.53
N ASN A 776 28.52 -2.27 -36.59
CA ASN A 776 28.02 -3.45 -35.91
C ASN A 776 27.28 -3.11 -34.60
N GLY A 777 27.05 -1.82 -34.30
CA GLY A 777 26.40 -1.40 -33.04
C GLY A 777 27.30 -1.44 -31.81
N LYS A 778 28.62 -1.62 -31.98
CA LYS A 778 29.58 -1.60 -30.87
C LYS A 778 29.94 -0.16 -30.48
N ILE A 779 29.99 0.10 -29.19
CA ILE A 779 30.40 1.40 -28.62
C ILE A 779 31.90 1.62 -28.91
N LEU A 780 32.22 2.75 -29.54
CA LEU A 780 33.60 3.07 -29.97
C LEU A 780 34.46 3.60 -28.85
N SER A 781 33.86 4.28 -27.85
CA SER A 781 34.59 4.93 -26.79
C SER A 781 34.78 3.99 -25.58
N ASP A 782 35.98 4.03 -24.97
CA ASP A 782 36.26 3.28 -23.73
C ASP A 782 35.42 3.78 -22.53
N TYR A 783 35.07 5.06 -22.53
CA TYR A 783 34.25 5.72 -21.49
C TYR A 783 33.07 6.43 -22.13
N VAL A 784 31.88 6.21 -21.59
CA VAL A 784 30.61 6.82 -22.02
C VAL A 784 29.96 7.55 -20.87
N GLN A 785 29.43 8.74 -21.15
CA GLN A 785 28.62 9.45 -20.16
C GLN A 785 27.33 8.70 -19.91
N CYS A 786 27.11 8.34 -18.66
CA CYS A 786 25.94 7.59 -18.21
C CYS A 786 25.27 8.31 -17.06
N ARG A 787 24.00 7.99 -16.82
CA ARG A 787 23.29 8.37 -15.58
C ARG A 787 22.89 7.11 -14.83
N TYR A 788 22.93 7.21 -13.51
CA TYR A 788 22.49 6.14 -12.60
C TYR A 788 21.82 6.77 -11.39
N LYS A 789 20.61 6.32 -11.06
CA LYS A 789 19.81 6.86 -9.94
C LYS A 789 19.64 8.39 -9.95
N GLY A 790 19.62 9.01 -11.12
CA GLY A 790 19.42 10.47 -11.24
C GLY A 790 20.71 11.31 -11.26
N GLU A 791 21.89 10.70 -11.10
CA GLU A 791 23.21 11.32 -11.19
C GLU A 791 23.96 10.98 -12.48
#